data_8437ed23362d05318cd913cbad7d6b96
#
_entry.id   8437ed23362d05318cd913cbad7d6b96
#
_cell.length_a   1.000
_cell.length_b   1.000
_cell.length_c   1.000
_cell.angle_alpha   90.00
_cell.angle_beta   90.00
_cell.angle_gamma   90.00
#
_symmetry.space_group_name_H-M   'P 1'
#
loop_
_entity.id
_entity.type
_entity.pdbx_description
1 polymer ?
#
loop_
_entity_poly.entity_id
_entity_poly.type
_entity_poly.pdbx_seq_one_letter_code
_entity_poly.pdbx_strand_id
1 'polypeptide(L)'
;MTAAVSRIAAVAGMPSTAFLGERAEVSPPTVTAACAHCGSPVPAGQTYCCSGCASARDIIEGMGLGRYYAQRLLDAGSRALRPEPAERWDLARHIVAKPDGGKELTLAVDGLQCGACVWLIESVLAKEPTVTAGRVNMTTRRLRLEWNGADEDADRLVGRIETLGYRLVPFDVSALAVVRDRTGRMLMRSLAVAGFAAGNVMLISIGIWAGQGHVIDPIGPATMALLHWVSALIAMPAIAYAGRPFFASALAALRQRRTNMDVPVSLGVLLVTGLSLVETIHGRDHTYFDSAVTLLFFLLVGRVLDHRARGQARATAEQLLALRSADVAVLQSDGSIRRTAQEQVAEGDLVLVAAGERIGVDGILTSATATLDSSLVTGESLPVEAKPGAAVYAGTLNLGASLTVRTTATGGATLLAECARLIEAAESRRGRFVVLADRVAKRYAPAVHLCALLTFLWWFFAMGAPAEQALLTASAVLIITCPCALALAVPAVQVIATSRLFRGGMLLKSPTALERLAEVDTVVFDKTGTLTEPLLSLGGSPDPAALREAASIAVSSRHPLARSLVSAAGSAVPAEGVVEHPGQGLSAGDVRLGSRIFCGAAEGAADGPEIWLSRPGQAPVRFRFDERPRLDAAEIVGRLRNMGLSVKLISGDRTEQVQRIADQLGIDDWRAGCTPVDKVAVIEGLAKMGRNVLMVGDGINDGPALAAASVSASPATAADVSQTVADLVFQGARLEPILIALRTARRAKSVMRQNLALSIGYNIAMVPLAAAGLVTPWLAAAAMSSSSLLVMVNSLRLHREAKQ
;
A
#
# COMPACT_ATOMS: atom_id res chain seq x y z
N MET A 1 -24.63 -42.30 18.14
CA MET A 1 -23.69 -41.93 17.04
C MET A 1 -22.78 -43.10 16.66
N THR A 2 -23.16 -44.33 16.87
CA THR A 2 -22.36 -45.54 16.60
C THR A 2 -22.94 -46.44 15.50
N ALA A 3 -23.98 -46.00 14.81
CA ALA A 3 -24.69 -46.82 13.80
C ALA A 3 -24.46 -46.34 12.33
N ALA A 4 -23.71 -45.26 12.13
CA ALA A 4 -23.51 -44.70 10.78
C ALA A 4 -22.14 -45.06 10.14
N VAL A 5 -21.20 -45.60 10.92
CA VAL A 5 -19.86 -45.98 10.43
C VAL A 5 -19.79 -47.40 9.85
N SER A 6 -20.79 -48.23 10.13
CA SER A 6 -20.79 -49.63 9.68
C SER A 6 -21.31 -49.87 8.24
N ARG A 7 -21.77 -48.84 7.52
CA ARG A 7 -22.32 -49.02 6.16
C ARG A 7 -21.37 -48.58 5.00
N ILE A 8 -20.21 -48.03 5.31
CA ILE A 8 -19.24 -47.61 4.28
C ILE A 8 -18.16 -48.67 4.01
N ALA A 9 -17.98 -49.63 4.91
CA ALA A 9 -16.98 -50.70 4.73
C ALA A 9 -17.39 -51.86 3.83
N ALA A 10 -18.65 -51.91 3.35
CA ALA A 10 -19.20 -53.03 2.57
C ALA A 10 -19.08 -52.91 1.04
N VAL A 11 -18.48 -51.82 0.49
CA VAL A 11 -18.43 -51.58 -0.95
C VAL A 11 -17.01 -51.66 -1.54
N ALA A 12 -15.96 -51.77 -0.71
CA ALA A 12 -14.57 -51.85 -1.20
C ALA A 12 -13.85 -53.11 -0.69
N GLY A 13 -14.20 -54.27 -1.23
CA GLY A 13 -13.60 -55.60 -0.96
C GLY A 13 -12.08 -55.66 -0.63
N MET A 14 -11.68 -55.18 0.55
CA MET A 14 -10.32 -55.40 1.08
C MET A 14 -10.40 -56.19 2.42
N PRO A 15 -9.54 -57.18 2.64
CA PRO A 15 -9.56 -58.04 3.81
C PRO A 15 -9.07 -57.30 5.05
N SER A 16 -9.88 -57.34 6.10
CA SER A 16 -9.57 -56.80 7.42
C SER A 16 -8.73 -57.84 8.19
N THR A 17 -7.43 -57.73 8.16
CA THR A 17 -6.54 -58.26 9.23
C THR A 17 -5.14 -57.69 8.99
N ALA A 18 -4.74 -56.73 9.78
CA ALA A 18 -3.37 -56.45 10.27
C ALA A 18 -3.26 -54.93 10.48
N PHE A 19 -3.40 -54.51 11.74
CA PHE A 19 -2.68 -53.37 12.36
C PHE A 19 -3.33 -53.07 13.73
N LEU A 20 -3.21 -54.02 14.64
CA LEU A 20 -3.24 -53.73 16.07
C LEU A 20 -1.82 -53.99 16.62
N GLY A 21 -0.93 -53.04 16.38
CA GLY A 21 0.31 -52.91 17.14
C GLY A 21 -0.03 -52.22 18.47
N GLU A 22 0.34 -52.82 19.56
CA GLU A 22 0.27 -52.34 20.93
C GLU A 22 0.71 -50.89 21.03
N ARG A 23 -0.19 -49.99 21.42
CA ARG A 23 0.17 -48.65 21.90
C ARG A 23 0.84 -48.82 23.26
N ALA A 24 2.15 -48.81 23.32
CA ALA A 24 2.88 -48.55 24.54
C ALA A 24 2.36 -47.20 25.10
N GLU A 25 1.83 -47.18 26.30
CA GLU A 25 1.52 -45.97 27.07
C GLU A 25 2.83 -45.25 27.34
N VAL A 26 3.18 -44.29 26.44
CA VAL A 26 4.25 -43.32 26.69
C VAL A 26 3.68 -42.25 27.62
N SER A 27 4.04 -42.34 28.90
CA SER A 27 3.80 -41.27 29.88
C SER A 27 4.28 -39.93 29.28
N PRO A 28 3.54 -38.82 29.40
CA PRO A 28 3.95 -37.56 28.82
C PRO A 28 5.32 -37.14 29.39
N PRO A 29 6.32 -36.81 28.58
CA PRO A 29 7.62 -36.40 29.08
C PRO A 29 7.48 -35.14 29.93
N THR A 30 8.08 -35.12 31.10
CA THR A 30 8.18 -33.97 31.99
C THR A 30 8.88 -32.81 31.22
N VAL A 31 8.12 -31.82 30.85
CA VAL A 31 8.56 -30.63 30.11
C VAL A 31 9.30 -29.70 31.07
N THR A 32 10.61 -29.57 30.94
CA THR A 32 11.44 -28.76 31.84
C THR A 32 12.26 -27.67 31.16
N ALA A 33 12.35 -27.64 29.83
CA ALA A 33 13.15 -26.67 29.10
C ALA A 33 12.45 -26.22 27.80
N ALA A 34 12.87 -25.07 27.30
CA ALA A 34 12.42 -24.54 26.00
C ALA A 34 13.50 -24.77 24.93
N CYS A 35 13.11 -25.17 23.73
CA CYS A 35 14.00 -25.33 22.59
C CYS A 35 14.80 -24.04 22.30
N ALA A 36 16.13 -24.17 22.27
CA ALA A 36 17.04 -23.03 22.09
C ALA A 36 16.88 -22.31 20.73
N HIS A 37 16.26 -22.96 19.72
CA HIS A 37 15.95 -22.32 18.43
C HIS A 37 14.52 -21.81 18.38
N CYS A 38 13.49 -22.61 18.62
CA CYS A 38 12.10 -22.22 18.38
C CYS A 38 11.28 -21.89 19.64
N GLY A 39 11.81 -22.17 20.83
CA GLY A 39 11.10 -21.95 22.10
C GLY A 39 10.03 -23.01 22.45
N SER A 40 9.80 -24.03 21.62
CA SER A 40 8.85 -25.10 21.94
C SER A 40 9.35 -25.92 23.13
N PRO A 41 8.44 -26.51 23.95
CA PRO A 41 8.82 -27.34 25.07
C PRO A 41 9.60 -28.58 24.59
N VAL A 42 10.66 -28.89 25.31
CA VAL A 42 11.52 -30.05 25.05
C VAL A 42 11.66 -30.94 26.30
N PRO A 43 11.87 -32.25 26.17
CA PRO A 43 12.16 -33.14 27.26
C PRO A 43 13.42 -32.73 28.05
N ALA A 44 13.48 -33.07 29.32
CA ALA A 44 14.64 -32.82 30.17
C ALA A 44 15.91 -33.43 29.54
N GLY A 45 16.94 -32.57 29.40
CA GLY A 45 18.23 -33.00 28.83
C GLY A 45 18.37 -32.81 27.33
N GLN A 46 17.31 -32.32 26.63
CA GLN A 46 17.40 -31.94 25.19
C GLN A 46 17.43 -30.41 25.03
N THR A 47 18.33 -29.93 24.17
CA THR A 47 18.46 -28.52 23.83
C THR A 47 17.51 -28.09 22.70
N TYR A 48 17.12 -29.01 21.82
CA TYR A 48 16.27 -28.74 20.63
C TYR A 48 15.09 -29.72 20.57
N CYS A 49 13.99 -29.26 20.05
CA CYS A 49 12.77 -30.05 19.91
C CYS A 49 12.80 -31.02 18.70
N CYS A 50 13.68 -30.78 17.73
CA CYS A 50 13.87 -31.61 16.54
C CYS A 50 15.24 -31.31 15.90
N SER A 51 15.70 -32.23 15.01
CA SER A 51 16.94 -32.04 14.23
C SER A 51 16.94 -30.77 13.37
N GLY A 52 15.78 -30.39 12.81
CA GLY A 52 15.65 -29.16 12.04
C GLY A 52 15.95 -27.90 12.85
N CYS A 53 15.55 -27.87 14.13
CA CYS A 53 15.88 -26.75 15.01
C CYS A 53 17.37 -26.72 15.39
N ALA A 54 18.00 -27.86 15.54
CA ALA A 54 19.44 -27.93 15.74
C ALA A 54 20.19 -27.40 14.50
N SER A 55 19.88 -27.96 13.31
CA SER A 55 20.48 -27.49 12.05
C SER A 55 20.27 -26.02 11.76
N ALA A 56 19.06 -25.48 12.02
CA ALA A 56 18.77 -24.06 11.83
C ALA A 56 19.63 -23.17 12.74
N ARG A 57 19.86 -23.58 13.99
CA ARG A 57 20.76 -22.89 14.91
C ARG A 57 22.20 -22.94 14.43
N ASP A 58 22.69 -24.14 14.05
CA ASP A 58 24.05 -24.30 13.57
C ASP A 58 24.33 -23.45 12.33
N ILE A 59 23.37 -23.37 11.40
CA ILE A 59 23.46 -22.51 10.22
C ILE A 59 23.58 -21.03 10.63
N ILE A 60 22.72 -20.56 11.53
CA ILE A 60 22.71 -19.17 11.99
C ILE A 60 24.00 -18.82 12.73
N GLU A 61 24.48 -19.68 13.61
CA GLU A 61 25.72 -19.46 14.37
C GLU A 61 26.95 -19.63 13.46
N GLY A 62 26.97 -20.63 12.59
CA GLY A 62 28.03 -20.83 11.60
C GLY A 62 28.18 -19.69 10.60
N MET A 63 27.12 -18.96 10.32
CA MET A 63 27.15 -17.72 9.54
C MET A 63 27.60 -16.48 10.35
N GLY A 64 27.90 -16.61 11.63
CA GLY A 64 28.23 -15.48 12.52
C GLY A 64 27.06 -14.58 12.84
N LEU A 65 25.82 -15.06 12.70
CA LEU A 65 24.59 -14.31 12.91
C LEU A 65 23.96 -14.57 14.29
N GLY A 66 24.72 -15.04 15.26
CA GLY A 66 24.26 -15.36 16.62
C GLY A 66 23.54 -14.23 17.35
N ARG A 67 23.75 -12.97 16.93
CA ARG A 67 22.98 -11.78 17.42
C ARG A 67 21.47 -11.92 17.19
N TYR A 68 21.04 -12.78 16.28
CA TYR A 68 19.62 -13.11 16.07
C TYR A 68 18.97 -13.61 17.34
N TYR A 69 19.59 -14.51 18.10
CA TYR A 69 19.03 -15.04 19.34
C TYR A 69 18.98 -14.02 20.48
N ALA A 70 19.91 -13.05 20.50
CA ALA A 70 19.88 -11.95 21.44
C ALA A 70 18.78 -10.91 21.14
N GLN A 71 18.38 -10.80 19.87
CA GLN A 71 17.36 -9.83 19.41
C GLN A 71 15.98 -10.45 19.22
N ARG A 72 15.90 -11.79 19.23
CA ARG A 72 14.67 -12.53 18.99
C ARG A 72 13.78 -12.53 20.23
N LEU A 73 12.50 -12.26 20.01
CA LEU A 73 11.45 -12.42 21.01
C LEU A 73 10.88 -13.84 20.93
N LEU A 74 11.21 -14.65 21.91
CA LEU A 74 10.56 -15.94 22.10
C LEU A 74 9.28 -15.70 22.93
N ASP A 75 8.13 -15.69 22.26
CA ASP A 75 6.82 -15.68 22.90
C ASP A 75 6.31 -17.13 22.98
N ALA A 76 5.93 -17.55 24.19
CA ALA A 76 5.37 -18.89 24.42
C ALA A 76 4.03 -19.15 23.69
N GLY A 77 3.34 -18.09 23.25
CA GLY A 77 2.12 -18.18 22.44
C GLY A 77 2.35 -18.05 20.95
N SER A 78 3.56 -17.74 20.50
CA SER A 78 3.87 -17.68 19.08
C SER A 78 4.12 -19.08 18.50
N ARG A 79 3.66 -19.30 17.26
CA ARG A 79 3.92 -20.53 16.55
C ARG A 79 5.43 -20.78 16.49
N ALA A 80 5.87 -21.95 16.92
CA ALA A 80 7.26 -22.35 16.83
C ALA A 80 7.72 -22.30 15.36
N LEU A 81 8.88 -21.71 15.10
CA LEU A 81 9.55 -21.76 13.80
C LEU A 81 10.10 -23.18 13.60
N ARG A 82 9.23 -24.11 13.22
CA ARG A 82 9.65 -25.46 12.82
C ARG A 82 9.77 -25.49 11.31
N PRO A 83 10.83 -26.09 10.75
CA PRO A 83 10.84 -26.47 9.36
C PRO A 83 9.70 -27.50 9.15
N GLU A 84 8.61 -27.07 8.52
CA GLU A 84 7.57 -28.00 8.06
C GLU A 84 8.00 -28.51 6.67
N PRO A 85 7.67 -29.76 6.28
CA PRO A 85 7.91 -30.23 4.93
C PRO A 85 7.19 -29.26 3.98
N ALA A 86 7.96 -28.57 3.15
CA ALA A 86 7.45 -27.57 2.23
C ALA A 86 6.61 -28.29 1.16
N GLU A 87 5.40 -27.82 0.94
CA GLU A 87 4.73 -28.04 -0.34
C GLU A 87 5.66 -27.47 -1.41
N ARG A 88 6.17 -28.30 -2.31
CA ARG A 88 7.03 -27.85 -3.40
C ARG A 88 6.19 -27.05 -4.40
N TRP A 89 6.36 -25.74 -4.37
CA TRP A 89 5.81 -24.85 -5.37
C TRP A 89 6.71 -24.84 -6.60
N ASP A 90 6.13 -24.81 -7.77
CA ASP A 90 6.87 -24.57 -9.00
C ASP A 90 7.24 -23.07 -9.06
N LEU A 91 8.42 -22.73 -8.51
CA LEU A 91 8.89 -21.33 -8.42
C LEU A 91 9.25 -20.76 -9.80
N ALA A 92 9.58 -21.59 -10.77
CA ALA A 92 9.99 -21.17 -12.11
C ALA A 92 8.91 -20.33 -12.80
N ARG A 93 7.64 -20.59 -12.53
CA ARG A 93 6.49 -19.82 -13.07
C ARG A 93 6.37 -18.40 -12.54
N HIS A 94 7.01 -18.10 -11.43
CA HIS A 94 6.92 -16.81 -10.74
C HIS A 94 8.20 -15.97 -10.85
N ILE A 95 9.21 -16.47 -11.58
CA ILE A 95 10.45 -15.74 -11.83
C ILE A 95 10.22 -14.74 -12.96
N VAL A 96 10.57 -13.49 -12.70
CA VAL A 96 10.52 -12.39 -13.67
C VAL A 96 11.93 -12.06 -14.11
N ALA A 97 12.20 -12.15 -15.43
CA ALA A 97 13.48 -11.73 -16.00
C ALA A 97 13.55 -10.20 -16.08
N LYS A 98 14.67 -9.61 -15.67
CA LYS A 98 14.93 -8.17 -15.76
C LYS A 98 15.66 -7.81 -17.07
N PRO A 99 15.53 -6.57 -17.55
CA PRO A 99 16.23 -6.10 -18.75
C PRO A 99 17.75 -6.14 -18.65
N ASP A 100 18.29 -6.12 -17.43
CA ASP A 100 19.74 -6.21 -17.12
C ASP A 100 20.27 -7.66 -17.04
N GLY A 101 19.44 -8.65 -17.39
CA GLY A 101 19.78 -10.08 -17.33
C GLY A 101 19.63 -10.70 -15.93
N GLY A 102 19.30 -9.92 -14.92
CA GLY A 102 18.97 -10.38 -13.57
C GLY A 102 17.58 -11.03 -13.50
N LYS A 103 17.31 -11.73 -12.41
CA LYS A 103 16.04 -12.39 -12.12
C LYS A 103 15.45 -11.86 -10.83
N GLU A 104 14.13 -11.79 -10.78
CA GLU A 104 13.37 -11.32 -9.63
C GLU A 104 12.29 -12.35 -9.26
N LEU A 105 12.13 -12.60 -7.95
CA LEU A 105 11.08 -13.45 -7.41
C LEU A 105 10.46 -12.75 -6.18
N THR A 106 9.14 -12.65 -6.15
CA THR A 106 8.43 -12.10 -5.00
C THR A 106 7.68 -13.21 -4.27
N LEU A 107 7.95 -13.37 -2.98
CA LEU A 107 7.40 -14.41 -2.13
C LEU A 107 6.71 -13.81 -0.91
N ALA A 108 5.62 -14.43 -0.47
CA ALA A 108 5.03 -14.16 0.84
C ALA A 108 5.77 -14.96 1.92
N VAL A 109 6.14 -14.32 3.02
CA VAL A 109 6.88 -14.92 4.14
C VAL A 109 5.94 -15.12 5.32
N ASP A 110 5.68 -16.38 5.67
CA ASP A 110 4.98 -16.72 6.91
C ASP A 110 5.99 -16.93 8.06
N GLY A 111 5.60 -16.57 9.28
CA GLY A 111 6.47 -16.65 10.45
C GLY A 111 7.24 -15.38 10.79
N LEU A 112 7.06 -14.27 10.05
CA LEU A 112 7.65 -12.97 10.40
C LEU A 112 6.98 -12.39 11.65
N GLN A 113 7.73 -12.24 12.73
CA GLN A 113 7.23 -11.74 14.01
C GLN A 113 7.84 -10.39 14.41
N CYS A 114 9.09 -10.11 14.03
CA CYS A 114 9.80 -8.91 14.46
C CYS A 114 10.90 -8.51 13.47
N GLY A 115 11.48 -7.32 13.69
CA GLY A 115 12.59 -6.82 12.87
C GLY A 115 13.85 -7.71 12.87
N ALA A 116 14.03 -8.55 13.89
CA ALA A 116 15.14 -9.53 13.92
C ALA A 116 14.95 -10.62 12.85
N CYS A 117 13.69 -11.03 12.58
CA CYS A 117 13.37 -11.98 11.51
C CYS A 117 13.71 -11.39 10.13
N VAL A 118 13.34 -10.13 9.90
CA VAL A 118 13.68 -9.40 8.66
C VAL A 118 15.20 -9.35 8.48
N TRP A 119 15.91 -8.90 9.52
CA TRP A 119 17.36 -8.80 9.49
C TRP A 119 18.04 -10.13 9.24
N LEU A 120 17.52 -11.21 9.84
CA LEU A 120 18.07 -12.57 9.65
C LEU A 120 17.94 -13.03 8.18
N ILE A 121 16.74 -12.91 7.59
CA ILE A 121 16.49 -13.32 6.20
C ILE A 121 17.36 -12.47 5.25
N GLU A 122 17.37 -11.15 5.41
CA GLU A 122 18.19 -10.25 4.58
C GLU A 122 19.69 -10.53 4.75
N SER A 123 20.14 -10.84 5.97
CA SER A 123 21.56 -11.16 6.23
C SER A 123 22.00 -12.50 5.66
N VAL A 124 21.11 -13.48 5.62
CA VAL A 124 21.38 -14.79 4.99
C VAL A 124 21.47 -14.62 3.48
N LEU A 125 20.54 -13.90 2.88
CA LEU A 125 20.54 -13.63 1.44
C LEU A 125 21.74 -12.79 1.00
N ALA A 126 22.14 -11.79 1.78
CA ALA A 126 23.31 -10.95 1.48
C ALA A 126 24.64 -11.71 1.45
N LYS A 127 24.69 -12.92 2.03
CA LYS A 127 25.88 -13.79 1.98
C LYS A 127 25.94 -14.70 0.75
N GLU A 128 24.86 -14.77 -0.02
CA GLU A 128 24.82 -15.53 -1.26
C GLU A 128 25.46 -14.73 -2.40
N PRO A 129 26.48 -15.26 -3.06
CA PRO A 129 27.23 -14.50 -4.09
C PRO A 129 26.39 -14.21 -5.34
N THR A 130 25.34 -15.00 -5.59
CA THR A 130 24.43 -14.81 -6.74
C THR A 130 23.33 -13.78 -6.46
N VAL A 131 23.06 -13.42 -5.19
CA VAL A 131 22.01 -12.51 -4.80
C VAL A 131 22.48 -11.06 -4.94
N THR A 132 21.77 -10.30 -5.77
CA THR A 132 22.00 -8.85 -5.94
C THR A 132 21.19 -8.01 -4.95
N ALA A 133 19.97 -8.44 -4.61
CA ALA A 133 19.17 -7.84 -3.57
C ALA A 133 18.22 -8.86 -2.93
N GLY A 134 18.10 -8.84 -1.60
CA GLY A 134 17.10 -9.57 -0.85
C GLY A 134 16.46 -8.63 0.17
N ARG A 135 15.21 -8.24 -0.04
CA ARG A 135 14.51 -7.26 0.80
C ARG A 135 13.20 -7.84 1.34
N VAL A 136 13.03 -7.76 2.64
CA VAL A 136 11.81 -8.21 3.33
C VAL A 136 11.03 -7.01 3.84
N ASN A 137 9.82 -6.86 3.35
CA ASN A 137 8.88 -5.88 3.89
C ASN A 137 8.09 -6.51 5.05
N MET A 138 8.33 -6.02 6.26
CA MET A 138 7.67 -6.54 7.46
C MET A 138 6.17 -6.26 7.50
N THR A 139 5.72 -5.17 6.87
CA THR A 139 4.31 -4.75 6.87
C THR A 139 3.48 -5.62 5.92
N THR A 140 4.00 -5.86 4.72
CA THR A 140 3.35 -6.68 3.69
C THR A 140 3.72 -8.16 3.80
N ARG A 141 4.71 -8.51 4.63
CA ARG A 141 5.29 -9.86 4.76
C ARG A 141 5.79 -10.43 3.45
N ARG A 142 6.34 -9.59 2.58
CA ARG A 142 6.88 -9.99 1.28
C ARG A 142 8.39 -9.97 1.31
N LEU A 143 8.99 -10.98 0.71
CA LEU A 143 10.39 -11.05 0.32
C LEU A 143 10.47 -10.77 -1.17
N ARG A 144 11.22 -9.76 -1.56
CA ARG A 144 11.67 -9.53 -2.92
C ARG A 144 13.11 -10.01 -3.03
N LEU A 145 13.32 -11.02 -3.84
CA LEU A 145 14.61 -11.65 -4.07
C LEU A 145 15.07 -11.37 -5.50
N GLU A 146 16.25 -10.79 -5.65
CA GLU A 146 16.88 -10.51 -6.93
C GLU A 146 18.24 -11.21 -6.99
N TRP A 147 18.50 -11.93 -8.08
CA TRP A 147 19.76 -12.65 -8.25
C TRP A 147 20.19 -12.73 -9.72
N ASN A 148 21.49 -13.01 -9.92
CA ASN A 148 22.09 -13.30 -11.21
C ASN A 148 22.46 -14.79 -11.23
N GLY A 149 21.77 -15.59 -12.07
CA GLY A 149 21.99 -17.04 -12.12
C GLY A 149 20.89 -17.79 -12.87
N ALA A 150 20.86 -19.12 -12.73
CA ALA A 150 19.82 -19.97 -13.33
C ALA A 150 18.49 -19.86 -12.57
N ASP A 151 17.38 -20.33 -13.19
CA ASP A 151 16.06 -20.38 -12.52
C ASP A 151 16.07 -21.35 -11.33
N GLU A 152 16.84 -22.41 -11.42
CA GLU A 152 17.03 -23.44 -10.39
C GLU A 152 17.66 -22.88 -9.09
N ASP A 153 18.38 -21.76 -9.17
CA ASP A 153 18.91 -21.09 -7.98
C ASP A 153 17.81 -20.59 -7.05
N ALA A 154 16.60 -20.33 -7.57
CA ALA A 154 15.45 -19.90 -6.77
C ALA A 154 15.11 -20.93 -5.68
N ASP A 155 15.02 -22.20 -6.05
CA ASP A 155 14.70 -23.29 -5.11
C ASP A 155 15.78 -23.42 -4.03
N ARG A 156 17.05 -23.25 -4.40
CA ARG A 156 18.17 -23.28 -3.45
C ARG A 156 18.12 -22.11 -2.48
N LEU A 157 17.87 -20.90 -2.97
CA LEU A 157 17.80 -19.67 -2.16
C LEU A 157 16.60 -19.70 -1.23
N VAL A 158 15.44 -20.13 -1.72
CA VAL A 158 14.21 -20.30 -0.93
C VAL A 158 14.40 -21.37 0.13
N GLY A 159 14.96 -22.55 -0.23
CA GLY A 159 15.24 -23.64 0.69
C GLY A 159 16.14 -23.23 1.86
N ARG A 160 17.11 -22.32 1.66
CA ARG A 160 17.94 -21.80 2.77
C ARG A 160 17.15 -20.98 3.77
N ILE A 161 16.14 -20.23 3.33
CA ILE A 161 15.28 -19.45 4.23
C ILE A 161 14.30 -20.39 4.94
N GLU A 162 13.80 -21.40 4.25
CA GLU A 162 12.89 -22.39 4.84
C GLU A 162 13.57 -23.24 5.92
N THR A 163 14.85 -23.55 5.77
CA THR A 163 15.62 -24.26 6.83
C THR A 163 15.75 -23.47 8.13
N LEU A 164 15.59 -22.13 8.07
CA LEU A 164 15.53 -21.27 9.26
C LEU A 164 14.15 -21.32 9.96
N GLY A 165 13.17 -22.00 9.36
CA GLY A 165 11.82 -22.17 9.89
C GLY A 165 10.79 -21.16 9.37
N TYR A 166 11.13 -20.36 8.35
CA TYR A 166 10.18 -19.52 7.64
C TYR A 166 9.53 -20.30 6.50
N ARG A 167 8.23 -20.09 6.29
CA ARG A 167 7.54 -20.65 5.13
C ARG A 167 7.44 -19.58 4.05
N LEU A 168 7.89 -19.93 2.86
CA LEU A 168 7.84 -19.08 1.69
C LEU A 168 6.80 -19.61 0.71
N VAL A 169 5.91 -18.74 0.27
CA VAL A 169 4.85 -19.08 -0.68
C VAL A 169 4.94 -18.10 -1.85
N PRO A 170 4.88 -18.57 -3.11
CA PRO A 170 4.78 -17.68 -4.24
C PRO A 170 3.66 -16.66 -4.01
N PHE A 171 3.90 -15.43 -4.39
CA PHE A 171 2.94 -14.37 -4.16
C PHE A 171 1.76 -14.54 -5.11
N ASP A 172 0.70 -15.19 -4.63
CA ASP A 172 -0.61 -15.25 -5.26
C ASP A 172 -1.63 -14.49 -4.40
N VAL A 173 -2.44 -13.64 -5.03
CA VAL A 173 -3.46 -12.81 -4.37
C VAL A 173 -4.49 -13.68 -3.64
N SER A 174 -4.80 -14.87 -4.15
CA SER A 174 -5.75 -15.80 -3.54
C SER A 174 -5.23 -16.41 -2.23
N ALA A 175 -3.93 -16.70 -2.14
CA ALA A 175 -3.31 -17.26 -0.93
C ALA A 175 -3.24 -16.25 0.21
N LEU A 176 -3.12 -14.96 -0.08
CA LEU A 176 -3.08 -13.88 0.92
C LEU A 176 -4.41 -13.68 1.66
N ALA A 177 -5.55 -13.90 1.01
CA ALA A 177 -6.86 -13.77 1.65
C ALA A 177 -7.03 -14.72 2.84
N VAL A 178 -6.45 -15.91 2.76
CA VAL A 178 -6.54 -16.95 3.80
C VAL A 178 -5.67 -16.63 5.04
N VAL A 179 -4.45 -16.09 4.83
CA VAL A 179 -3.52 -15.73 5.93
C VAL A 179 -4.00 -14.47 6.67
N ARG A 180 -4.65 -13.58 5.98
CA ARG A 180 -5.07 -12.26 6.44
C ARG A 180 -6.12 -12.25 7.52
N ASP A 181 -7.09 -13.12 7.43
CA ASP A 181 -8.26 -13.11 8.31
C ASP A 181 -7.95 -13.64 9.73
N ARG A 182 -6.74 -14.19 9.96
CA ARG A 182 -6.36 -14.78 11.24
C ARG A 182 -6.25 -13.76 12.37
N THR A 183 -5.62 -12.62 12.11
CA THR A 183 -5.49 -11.53 13.11
C THR A 183 -6.83 -10.86 13.35
N GLY A 184 -7.60 -10.58 12.30
CA GLY A 184 -8.95 -10.04 12.41
C GLY A 184 -9.88 -10.96 13.18
N ARG A 185 -9.87 -12.27 12.89
CA ARG A 185 -10.64 -13.29 13.62
C ARG A 185 -10.22 -13.41 15.07
N MET A 186 -8.91 -13.33 15.38
CA MET A 186 -8.41 -13.34 16.75
C MET A 186 -8.93 -12.13 17.53
N LEU A 187 -8.82 -10.93 16.97
CA LEU A 187 -9.30 -9.70 17.59
C LEU A 187 -10.82 -9.73 17.79
N MET A 188 -11.59 -10.24 16.81
CA MET A 188 -13.05 -10.37 16.94
C MET A 188 -13.44 -11.38 18.02
N ARG A 189 -12.74 -12.52 18.12
CA ARG A 189 -12.96 -13.50 19.20
C ARG A 189 -12.63 -12.90 20.57
N SER A 190 -11.50 -12.20 20.69
CA SER A 190 -11.13 -11.50 21.93
C SER A 190 -12.17 -10.45 22.32
N LEU A 191 -12.68 -9.69 21.34
CA LEU A 191 -13.74 -8.70 21.55
C LEU A 191 -15.05 -9.35 22.01
N ALA A 192 -15.46 -10.46 21.40
CA ALA A 192 -16.68 -11.18 21.77
C ALA A 192 -16.58 -11.72 23.21
N VAL A 193 -15.45 -12.30 23.58
CA VAL A 193 -15.20 -12.79 24.95
C VAL A 193 -15.21 -11.65 25.97
N ALA A 194 -14.53 -10.54 25.66
CA ALA A 194 -14.52 -9.37 26.54
C ALA A 194 -15.92 -8.74 26.67
N GLY A 195 -16.69 -8.65 25.58
CA GLY A 195 -18.05 -8.11 25.60
C GLY A 195 -19.02 -8.98 26.38
N PHE A 196 -18.95 -10.30 26.20
CA PHE A 196 -19.73 -11.24 27.00
C PHE A 196 -19.42 -11.12 28.49
N ALA A 197 -18.15 -11.11 28.86
CA ALA A 197 -17.72 -10.97 30.24
C ALA A 197 -18.12 -9.60 30.83
N ALA A 198 -17.91 -8.49 30.07
CA ALA A 198 -18.28 -7.16 30.51
C ALA A 198 -19.79 -7.05 30.78
N GLY A 199 -20.63 -7.59 29.91
CA GLY A 199 -22.08 -7.59 30.12
C GLY A 199 -22.50 -8.36 31.39
N ASN A 200 -21.97 -9.56 31.60
CA ASN A 200 -22.32 -10.39 32.74
C ASN A 200 -21.79 -9.82 34.06
N VAL A 201 -20.51 -9.39 34.10
CA VAL A 201 -19.93 -8.82 35.32
C VAL A 201 -20.62 -7.50 35.67
N MET A 202 -20.94 -6.64 34.68
CA MET A 202 -21.67 -5.40 34.91
C MET A 202 -23.07 -5.62 35.45
N LEU A 203 -23.79 -6.66 34.98
CA LEU A 203 -25.08 -7.04 35.53
C LEU A 203 -24.99 -7.41 37.02
N ILE A 204 -23.96 -8.17 37.40
CA ILE A 204 -23.68 -8.53 38.79
C ILE A 204 -23.37 -7.29 39.63
N SER A 205 -22.50 -6.38 39.09
CA SER A 205 -22.11 -5.13 39.76
C SER A 205 -23.30 -4.21 40.00
N ILE A 206 -24.21 -4.08 39.01
CA ILE A 206 -25.45 -3.29 39.17
C ILE A 206 -26.31 -3.89 40.28
N GLY A 207 -26.43 -5.22 40.33
CA GLY A 207 -27.15 -5.91 41.42
C GLY A 207 -26.56 -5.62 42.81
N ILE A 208 -25.22 -5.64 42.92
CA ILE A 208 -24.50 -5.30 44.16
C ILE A 208 -24.76 -3.82 44.54
N TRP A 209 -24.62 -2.89 43.62
CA TRP A 209 -24.82 -1.44 43.91
C TRP A 209 -26.27 -1.12 44.29
N ALA A 210 -27.24 -1.75 43.58
CA ALA A 210 -28.67 -1.60 43.94
C ALA A 210 -28.98 -2.12 45.34
N GLY A 211 -28.37 -3.25 45.72
CA GLY A 211 -28.56 -3.82 47.04
C GLY A 211 -27.85 -3.07 48.21
N GLN A 212 -26.76 -2.39 47.92
CA GLN A 212 -26.04 -1.53 48.92
C GLN A 212 -26.82 -0.24 49.27
N GLY A 213 -27.71 0.24 48.36
CA GLY A 213 -28.50 1.49 48.58
C GLY A 213 -29.79 1.32 49.34
N HIS A 214 -30.24 0.09 49.68
CA HIS A 214 -31.51 -0.18 50.32
C HIS A 214 -31.33 -0.36 51.86
N VAL A 215 -31.87 0.59 52.60
CA VAL A 215 -31.80 0.59 54.07
C VAL A 215 -32.69 -0.51 54.67
N ILE A 216 -33.63 -1.06 53.93
CA ILE A 216 -34.69 -1.99 54.44
C ILE A 216 -34.32 -3.47 54.27
N ASP A 217 -33.47 -3.81 53.26
CA ASP A 217 -33.06 -5.19 53.02
C ASP A 217 -31.66 -5.25 52.40
N PRO A 218 -30.59 -5.03 53.17
CA PRO A 218 -29.21 -5.06 52.65
C PRO A 218 -28.84 -6.49 52.24
N ILE A 219 -28.12 -6.61 51.12
CA ILE A 219 -27.54 -7.89 50.68
C ILE A 219 -26.62 -8.42 51.82
N GLY A 220 -26.87 -9.64 52.28
CA GLY A 220 -26.06 -10.24 53.32
C GLY A 220 -24.59 -10.45 52.87
N PRO A 221 -23.61 -10.36 53.80
CA PRO A 221 -22.19 -10.41 53.47
C PRO A 221 -21.76 -11.69 52.73
N ALA A 222 -22.44 -12.82 53.02
CA ALA A 222 -22.19 -14.09 52.32
C ALA A 222 -22.59 -14.02 50.84
N THR A 223 -23.77 -13.42 50.56
CA THR A 223 -24.25 -13.24 49.16
C THR A 223 -23.35 -12.26 48.40
N MET A 224 -22.89 -11.20 49.03
CA MET A 224 -21.96 -10.25 48.44
C MET A 224 -20.62 -10.93 48.11
N ALA A 225 -20.07 -11.69 49.02
CA ALA A 225 -18.84 -12.46 48.78
C ALA A 225 -19.03 -13.46 47.63
N LEU A 226 -20.16 -14.16 47.57
CA LEU A 226 -20.48 -15.06 46.47
C LEU A 226 -20.53 -14.34 45.12
N LEU A 227 -21.19 -13.18 45.05
CA LEU A 227 -21.27 -12.38 43.82
C LEU A 227 -19.89 -11.85 43.38
N HIS A 228 -19.01 -11.44 44.30
CA HIS A 228 -17.65 -11.07 44.00
C HIS A 228 -16.83 -12.25 43.45
N TRP A 229 -16.94 -13.44 44.00
CA TRP A 229 -16.27 -14.64 43.49
C TRP A 229 -16.80 -15.08 42.13
N VAL A 230 -18.12 -14.99 41.91
CA VAL A 230 -18.69 -15.25 40.58
C VAL A 230 -18.18 -14.24 39.55
N SER A 231 -18.09 -12.95 39.90
CA SER A 231 -17.49 -11.91 39.06
C SER A 231 -16.03 -12.22 38.74
N ALA A 232 -15.23 -12.64 39.71
CA ALA A 232 -13.85 -13.05 39.53
C ALA A 232 -13.73 -14.27 38.60
N LEU A 233 -14.59 -15.28 38.76
CA LEU A 233 -14.60 -16.50 37.93
C LEU A 233 -14.90 -16.22 36.47
N ILE A 234 -15.74 -15.21 36.17
CA ILE A 234 -16.03 -14.78 34.79
C ILE A 234 -14.89 -13.88 34.27
N ALA A 235 -14.46 -12.90 35.06
CA ALA A 235 -13.53 -11.87 34.64
C ALA A 235 -12.12 -12.41 34.39
N MET A 236 -11.57 -13.23 35.30
CA MET A 236 -10.16 -13.69 35.22
C MET A 236 -9.85 -14.47 33.93
N PRO A 237 -10.62 -15.50 33.53
CA PRO A 237 -10.39 -16.21 32.29
C PRO A 237 -10.60 -15.32 31.06
N ALA A 238 -11.61 -14.43 31.13
CA ALA A 238 -11.90 -13.50 30.05
C ALA A 238 -10.74 -12.50 29.84
N ILE A 239 -10.20 -11.91 30.90
CA ILE A 239 -9.04 -11.00 30.84
C ILE A 239 -7.80 -11.75 30.34
N ALA A 240 -7.53 -12.96 30.82
CA ALA A 240 -6.41 -13.77 30.37
C ALA A 240 -6.50 -14.09 28.87
N TYR A 241 -7.68 -14.42 28.35
CA TYR A 241 -7.88 -14.72 26.94
C TYR A 241 -7.93 -13.46 26.07
N ALA A 242 -8.80 -12.52 26.40
CA ALA A 242 -9.04 -11.33 25.60
C ALA A 242 -7.90 -10.31 25.67
N GLY A 243 -7.12 -10.29 26.76
CA GLY A 243 -5.95 -9.45 26.93
C GLY A 243 -4.70 -9.91 26.17
N ARG A 244 -4.67 -11.14 25.67
CA ARG A 244 -3.52 -11.70 24.94
C ARG A 244 -2.88 -10.76 23.92
N PRO A 245 -3.63 -10.06 23.03
CA PRO A 245 -3.03 -9.16 22.04
C PRO A 245 -2.21 -8.02 22.68
N PHE A 246 -2.62 -7.55 23.84
CA PHE A 246 -1.95 -6.47 24.58
C PHE A 246 -0.78 -7.00 25.39
N PHE A 247 -1.00 -8.07 26.16
CA PHE A 247 0.02 -8.65 27.04
C PHE A 247 1.21 -9.21 26.26
N ALA A 248 0.96 -9.90 25.13
CA ALA A 248 2.01 -10.41 24.26
C ALA A 248 2.85 -9.27 23.67
N SER A 249 2.20 -8.21 23.19
CA SER A 249 2.87 -7.03 22.62
C SER A 249 3.67 -6.26 23.67
N ALA A 250 3.10 -6.07 24.88
CA ALA A 250 3.77 -5.40 26.00
C ALA A 250 4.99 -6.19 26.49
N LEU A 251 4.83 -7.50 26.70
CA LEU A 251 5.92 -8.38 27.14
C LEU A 251 7.05 -8.41 26.11
N ALA A 252 6.68 -8.45 24.82
CA ALA A 252 7.63 -8.38 23.72
C ALA A 252 8.47 -7.10 23.75
N ALA A 253 7.84 -5.94 23.97
CA ALA A 253 8.52 -4.65 24.06
C ALA A 253 9.45 -4.57 25.29
N LEU A 254 8.96 -5.02 26.45
CA LEU A 254 9.74 -5.00 27.70
C LEU A 254 10.97 -5.89 27.64
N ARG A 255 10.85 -7.07 27.02
CA ARG A 255 12.02 -7.97 26.80
C ARG A 255 13.11 -7.31 25.96
N GLN A 256 12.74 -6.40 25.05
CA GLN A 256 13.69 -5.61 24.26
C GLN A 256 14.14 -4.32 24.97
N ARG A 257 13.81 -4.12 26.25
CA ARG A 257 14.06 -2.87 27.00
C ARG A 257 13.51 -1.63 26.29
N ARG A 258 12.35 -1.80 25.62
CA ARG A 258 11.61 -0.72 24.95
C ARG A 258 10.21 -0.65 25.54
N THR A 259 9.59 0.51 25.43
CA THR A 259 8.18 0.71 25.78
C THR A 259 7.38 0.93 24.52
N ASN A 260 6.22 0.31 24.41
CA ASN A 260 5.21 0.56 23.40
C ASN A 260 3.90 0.98 24.06
N MET A 261 2.88 1.31 23.28
CA MET A 261 1.58 1.74 23.79
C MET A 261 0.82 0.63 24.56
N ASP A 262 1.19 -0.64 24.37
CA ASP A 262 0.53 -1.77 25.03
C ASP A 262 1.06 -2.00 26.45
N VAL A 263 2.23 -1.47 26.79
CA VAL A 263 2.82 -1.60 28.14
C VAL A 263 1.99 -0.90 29.22
N PRO A 264 1.69 0.43 29.11
CA PRO A 264 0.84 1.09 30.09
C PRO A 264 -0.57 0.53 30.18
N VAL A 265 -1.14 0.12 29.04
CA VAL A 265 -2.47 -0.52 28.97
C VAL A 265 -2.47 -1.86 29.72
N SER A 266 -1.49 -2.73 29.43
CA SER A 266 -1.35 -4.03 30.08
C SER A 266 -1.12 -3.88 31.58
N LEU A 267 -0.30 -2.92 31.99
CA LEU A 267 -0.05 -2.61 33.39
C LEU A 267 -1.35 -2.15 34.07
N GLY A 268 -2.11 -1.24 33.47
CA GLY A 268 -3.37 -0.76 34.01
C GLY A 268 -4.40 -1.88 34.20
N VAL A 269 -4.59 -2.75 33.19
CA VAL A 269 -5.50 -3.91 33.29
C VAL A 269 -5.05 -4.85 34.42
N LEU A 270 -3.75 -5.17 34.49
CA LEU A 270 -3.22 -6.09 35.51
C LEU A 270 -3.32 -5.52 36.92
N LEU A 271 -3.08 -4.21 37.08
CA LEU A 271 -3.20 -3.54 38.37
C LEU A 271 -4.65 -3.54 38.88
N VAL A 272 -5.62 -3.17 38.03
CA VAL A 272 -7.04 -3.16 38.41
C VAL A 272 -7.54 -4.58 38.70
N THR A 273 -7.12 -5.57 37.89
CA THR A 273 -7.47 -6.98 38.11
C THR A 273 -6.87 -7.54 39.40
N GLY A 274 -5.58 -7.24 39.63
CA GLY A 274 -4.88 -7.68 40.83
C GLY A 274 -5.49 -7.08 42.09
N LEU A 275 -5.79 -5.77 42.06
CA LEU A 275 -6.47 -5.10 43.18
C LEU A 275 -7.84 -5.75 43.45
N SER A 276 -8.67 -5.97 42.43
CA SER A 276 -9.97 -6.61 42.58
C SER A 276 -9.88 -8.01 43.18
N LEU A 277 -8.86 -8.78 42.81
CA LEU A 277 -8.62 -10.10 43.39
C LEU A 277 -8.24 -10.02 44.87
N VAL A 278 -7.35 -9.08 45.22
CA VAL A 278 -6.97 -8.84 46.63
C VAL A 278 -8.17 -8.43 47.46
N GLU A 279 -9.01 -7.51 46.97
CA GLU A 279 -10.23 -7.07 47.64
C GLU A 279 -11.23 -8.23 47.83
N THR A 280 -11.39 -9.09 46.82
CA THR A 280 -12.24 -10.28 46.89
C THR A 280 -11.74 -11.28 47.95
N ILE A 281 -10.43 -11.53 48.03
CA ILE A 281 -9.82 -12.45 48.99
C ILE A 281 -9.99 -11.92 50.44
N HIS A 282 -9.87 -10.60 50.64
CA HIS A 282 -10.05 -10.00 51.94
C HIS A 282 -11.52 -9.74 52.32
N GLY A 283 -12.47 -10.09 51.45
CA GLY A 283 -13.90 -9.94 51.72
C GLY A 283 -14.36 -8.48 51.85
N ARG A 284 -13.72 -7.55 51.13
CA ARG A 284 -14.09 -6.14 51.15
C ARG A 284 -15.32 -5.85 50.28
N ASP A 285 -15.94 -4.68 50.48
CA ASP A 285 -17.23 -4.33 49.91
C ASP A 285 -17.14 -3.92 48.42
N HIS A 286 -15.95 -3.60 47.92
CA HIS A 286 -15.76 -3.09 46.57
C HIS A 286 -14.78 -3.96 45.77
N THR A 287 -15.21 -4.34 44.58
CA THR A 287 -14.38 -5.01 43.56
C THR A 287 -14.48 -4.28 42.26
N TYR A 288 -13.44 -4.33 41.41
CA TYR A 288 -13.28 -3.55 40.18
C TYR A 288 -13.14 -4.44 38.93
N PHE A 289 -13.67 -5.68 39.00
CA PHE A 289 -13.66 -6.61 37.85
C PHE A 289 -14.46 -6.09 36.67
N ASP A 290 -15.58 -5.41 36.93
CA ASP A 290 -16.39 -4.70 35.95
C ASP A 290 -15.56 -3.65 35.18
N SER A 291 -14.80 -2.85 35.91
CA SER A 291 -13.92 -1.83 35.35
C SER A 291 -12.78 -2.45 34.49
N ALA A 292 -12.16 -3.55 34.95
CA ALA A 292 -11.07 -4.22 34.25
C ALA A 292 -11.56 -4.86 32.94
N VAL A 293 -12.70 -5.54 32.94
CA VAL A 293 -13.24 -6.20 31.75
C VAL A 293 -13.80 -5.17 30.76
N THR A 294 -14.51 -4.16 31.24
CA THR A 294 -15.07 -3.07 30.44
C THR A 294 -13.95 -2.24 29.77
N LEU A 295 -12.87 -1.96 30.51
CA LEU A 295 -11.66 -1.36 29.97
C LEU A 295 -11.13 -2.18 28.80
N LEU A 296 -10.94 -3.49 29.00
CA LEU A 296 -10.40 -4.38 27.99
C LEU A 296 -11.33 -4.46 26.75
N PHE A 297 -12.65 -4.46 26.98
CA PHE A 297 -13.64 -4.41 25.91
C PHE A 297 -13.50 -3.16 25.04
N PHE A 298 -13.46 -1.96 25.64
CA PHE A 298 -13.30 -0.71 24.88
C PHE A 298 -11.95 -0.64 24.16
N LEU A 299 -10.88 -1.12 24.75
CA LEU A 299 -9.57 -1.23 24.12
C LEU A 299 -9.62 -2.14 22.87
N LEU A 300 -10.30 -3.27 22.97
CA LEU A 300 -10.48 -4.19 21.84
C LEU A 300 -11.39 -3.61 20.74
N VAL A 301 -12.44 -2.87 21.10
CA VAL A 301 -13.26 -2.12 20.12
C VAL A 301 -12.36 -1.18 19.33
N GLY A 302 -11.55 -0.37 20.00
CA GLY A 302 -10.59 0.53 19.34
C GLY A 302 -9.61 -0.22 18.43
N ARG A 303 -9.08 -1.37 18.87
CA ARG A 303 -8.14 -2.19 18.10
C ARG A 303 -8.78 -2.84 16.87
N VAL A 304 -10.02 -3.32 16.98
CA VAL A 304 -10.79 -3.88 15.85
C VAL A 304 -11.11 -2.80 14.83
N LEU A 305 -11.53 -1.61 15.27
CA LEU A 305 -11.81 -0.49 14.38
C LEU A 305 -10.54 -0.04 13.63
N ASP A 306 -9.40 0.07 14.33
CA ASP A 306 -8.10 0.39 13.72
C ASP A 306 -7.70 -0.67 12.67
N HIS A 307 -7.82 -1.96 13.02
CA HIS A 307 -7.53 -3.06 12.12
C HIS A 307 -8.41 -3.03 10.85
N ARG A 308 -9.71 -2.80 11.00
CA ARG A 308 -10.65 -2.67 9.86
C ARG A 308 -10.35 -1.45 9.00
N ALA A 309 -10.06 -0.30 9.61
CA ALA A 309 -9.77 0.92 8.88
C ALA A 309 -8.49 0.78 8.03
N ARG A 310 -7.43 0.20 8.60
CA ARG A 310 -6.21 -0.11 7.85
C ARG A 310 -6.45 -1.16 6.76
N GLY A 311 -7.33 -2.13 7.02
CA GLY A 311 -7.74 -3.15 6.05
C GLY A 311 -8.45 -2.56 4.84
N GLN A 312 -9.43 -1.68 5.04
CA GLN A 312 -10.15 -1.01 3.96
C GLN A 312 -9.24 -0.17 3.05
N ALA A 313 -8.26 0.48 3.65
CA ALA A 313 -7.28 1.26 2.94
C ALA A 313 -6.40 0.42 2.02
N ARG A 314 -5.96 -0.75 2.49
CA ARG A 314 -5.19 -1.72 1.71
C ARG A 314 -6.03 -2.43 0.66
N ALA A 315 -7.30 -2.72 0.96
CA ALA A 315 -8.21 -3.39 0.05
C ALA A 315 -8.32 -2.70 -1.31
N THR A 316 -8.16 -1.37 -1.39
CA THR A 316 -8.17 -0.63 -2.65
C THR A 316 -6.96 -0.98 -3.52
N ALA A 317 -5.75 -1.09 -2.96
CA ALA A 317 -4.56 -1.49 -3.70
C ALA A 317 -4.60 -2.98 -4.11
N GLU A 318 -5.19 -3.82 -3.27
CA GLU A 318 -5.33 -5.25 -3.51
C GLU A 318 -6.47 -5.58 -4.46
N GLN A 319 -7.55 -4.80 -4.45
CA GLN A 319 -8.61 -4.88 -5.42
C GLN A 319 -8.11 -4.66 -6.84
N LEU A 320 -7.10 -3.77 -7.01
CA LEU A 320 -6.42 -3.58 -8.29
C LEU A 320 -5.62 -4.81 -8.72
N LEU A 321 -4.97 -5.48 -7.78
CA LEU A 321 -4.24 -6.73 -8.07
C LEU A 321 -5.18 -7.92 -8.31
N ALA A 322 -6.33 -7.97 -7.61
CA ALA A 322 -7.35 -9.01 -7.80
C ALA A 322 -8.12 -8.87 -9.12
N LEU A 323 -8.04 -7.72 -9.79
CA LEU A 323 -8.60 -7.48 -11.11
C LEU A 323 -7.72 -8.01 -12.25
N ARG A 324 -6.55 -8.56 -11.95
CA ARG A 324 -5.74 -9.29 -12.92
C ARG A 324 -6.49 -10.54 -13.35
N SER A 325 -6.67 -10.69 -14.64
CA SER A 325 -7.15 -11.94 -15.22
C SER A 325 -6.10 -13.02 -14.97
N ALA A 326 -6.46 -14.09 -14.30
CA ALA A 326 -5.51 -15.18 -14.03
C ALA A 326 -5.07 -15.88 -15.32
N ASP A 327 -6.00 -16.05 -16.27
CA ASP A 327 -5.78 -16.69 -17.54
C ASP A 327 -6.25 -15.80 -18.70
N VAL A 328 -5.53 -15.80 -19.80
CA VAL A 328 -5.86 -15.11 -21.04
C VAL A 328 -5.98 -16.08 -22.20
N ALA A 329 -6.86 -15.78 -23.14
CA ALA A 329 -7.06 -16.56 -24.33
C ALA A 329 -6.15 -16.06 -25.46
N VAL A 330 -5.08 -16.78 -25.76
CA VAL A 330 -4.14 -16.47 -26.84
C VAL A 330 -4.59 -17.14 -28.11
N LEU A 331 -4.74 -16.35 -29.20
CA LEU A 331 -5.06 -16.81 -30.52
C LEU A 331 -3.78 -17.28 -31.23
N GLN A 332 -3.71 -18.58 -31.55
CA GLN A 332 -2.55 -19.17 -32.23
C GLN A 332 -2.61 -18.91 -33.75
N SER A 333 -1.49 -19.07 -34.41
CA SER A 333 -1.38 -18.91 -35.90
C SER A 333 -2.26 -19.87 -36.71
N ASP A 334 -2.65 -20.99 -36.12
CA ASP A 334 -3.57 -21.99 -36.70
C ASP A 334 -5.06 -21.65 -36.48
N GLY A 335 -5.37 -20.52 -35.83
CA GLY A 335 -6.73 -20.11 -35.45
C GLY A 335 -7.27 -20.77 -34.19
N SER A 336 -6.53 -21.65 -33.54
CA SER A 336 -6.91 -22.24 -32.24
C SER A 336 -6.73 -21.26 -31.10
N ILE A 337 -7.52 -21.43 -30.02
CA ILE A 337 -7.44 -20.60 -28.81
C ILE A 337 -6.80 -21.44 -27.72
N ARG A 338 -5.67 -20.94 -27.18
CA ARG A 338 -5.01 -21.52 -26.03
C ARG A 338 -5.20 -20.60 -24.80
N ARG A 339 -5.81 -21.12 -23.73
CA ARG A 339 -5.80 -20.42 -22.44
C ARG A 339 -4.49 -20.65 -21.73
N THR A 340 -3.84 -19.56 -21.34
CA THR A 340 -2.54 -19.59 -20.65
C THR A 340 -2.49 -18.52 -19.57
N ALA A 341 -1.64 -18.72 -18.57
CA ALA A 341 -1.43 -17.72 -17.54
C ALA A 341 -0.87 -16.43 -18.16
N GLN A 342 -1.29 -15.28 -17.60
CA GLN A 342 -0.90 -13.96 -18.09
C GLN A 342 0.63 -13.79 -18.21
N GLU A 343 1.38 -14.38 -17.30
CA GLU A 343 2.84 -14.31 -17.25
C GLU A 343 3.53 -15.10 -18.39
N GLN A 344 2.82 -16.00 -19.04
CA GLN A 344 3.34 -16.85 -20.13
C GLN A 344 3.01 -16.31 -21.53
N VAL A 345 2.28 -15.19 -21.61
CA VAL A 345 1.99 -14.51 -22.87
C VAL A 345 3.22 -13.73 -23.30
N ALA A 346 3.63 -13.89 -24.56
CA ALA A 346 4.76 -13.16 -25.12
C ALA A 346 4.34 -11.81 -25.72
N GLU A 347 5.27 -10.88 -25.82
CA GLU A 347 5.08 -9.64 -26.56
C GLU A 347 4.85 -9.96 -28.04
N GLY A 348 3.81 -9.36 -28.63
CA GLY A 348 3.36 -9.63 -30.02
C GLY A 348 2.24 -10.67 -30.14
N ASP A 349 1.97 -11.47 -29.13
CA ASP A 349 0.86 -12.43 -29.12
C ASP A 349 -0.50 -11.73 -29.30
N LEU A 350 -1.44 -12.40 -29.99
CA LEU A 350 -2.80 -11.94 -30.12
C LEU A 350 -3.67 -12.52 -29.01
N VAL A 351 -4.21 -11.66 -28.17
CA VAL A 351 -5.11 -12.05 -27.09
C VAL A 351 -6.55 -11.75 -27.47
N LEU A 352 -7.41 -12.76 -27.38
CA LEU A 352 -8.85 -12.65 -27.59
C LEU A 352 -9.52 -12.33 -26.25
N VAL A 353 -10.35 -11.28 -26.24
CA VAL A 353 -11.11 -10.84 -25.05
C VAL A 353 -12.59 -10.86 -25.37
N ALA A 354 -13.36 -11.68 -24.67
CA ALA A 354 -14.79 -11.80 -24.87
C ALA A 354 -15.57 -10.58 -24.34
N ALA A 355 -16.83 -10.44 -24.76
CA ALA A 355 -17.75 -9.46 -24.20
C ALA A 355 -17.93 -9.67 -22.67
N GLY A 356 -17.82 -8.62 -21.88
CA GLY A 356 -17.88 -8.69 -20.42
C GLY A 356 -16.60 -9.20 -19.75
N GLU A 357 -15.56 -9.51 -20.50
CA GLU A 357 -14.26 -9.95 -19.98
C GLU A 357 -13.31 -8.77 -19.82
N ARG A 358 -12.38 -8.88 -18.84
CA ARG A 358 -11.33 -7.87 -18.65
C ARG A 358 -10.12 -8.20 -19.52
N ILE A 359 -9.52 -7.18 -20.10
CA ILE A 359 -8.27 -7.29 -20.84
C ILE A 359 -7.18 -7.69 -19.85
N GLY A 360 -6.47 -8.78 -20.12
CA GLY A 360 -5.43 -9.34 -19.25
C GLY A 360 -4.03 -8.81 -19.54
N VAL A 361 -3.79 -8.08 -20.62
CA VAL A 361 -2.48 -7.62 -21.10
C VAL A 361 -2.55 -6.15 -21.49
N ASP A 362 -1.41 -5.46 -21.47
CA ASP A 362 -1.35 -4.17 -22.18
C ASP A 362 -1.05 -4.44 -23.67
N GLY A 363 -1.68 -3.67 -24.54
CA GLY A 363 -1.49 -3.91 -25.96
C GLY A 363 -2.17 -2.90 -26.88
N ILE A 364 -2.23 -3.25 -28.15
CA ILE A 364 -2.86 -2.46 -29.20
C ILE A 364 -4.07 -3.22 -29.73
N LEU A 365 -5.21 -2.54 -29.80
CA LEU A 365 -6.43 -3.09 -30.35
C LEU A 365 -6.24 -3.37 -31.83
N THR A 366 -6.45 -4.62 -32.26
CA THR A 366 -6.33 -5.06 -33.66
C THR A 366 -7.67 -5.34 -34.36
N SER A 367 -8.71 -5.61 -33.56
CA SER A 367 -10.07 -5.81 -34.04
C SER A 367 -10.78 -4.48 -34.39
N ALA A 368 -12.05 -4.55 -34.79
CA ALA A 368 -12.91 -3.39 -35.03
C ALA A 368 -13.03 -2.49 -33.75
N THR A 369 -13.68 -1.33 -33.93
CA THR A 369 -13.95 -0.41 -32.80
C THR A 369 -14.61 -1.14 -31.63
N ALA A 370 -14.11 -0.91 -30.43
CA ALA A 370 -14.55 -1.56 -29.20
C ALA A 370 -15.01 -0.53 -28.18
N THR A 371 -16.09 -0.83 -27.45
CA THR A 371 -16.54 -0.01 -26.30
C THR A 371 -15.90 -0.57 -25.03
N LEU A 372 -15.09 0.23 -24.38
CA LEU A 372 -14.26 -0.16 -23.24
C LEU A 372 -14.57 0.69 -22.00
N ASP A 373 -14.74 0.04 -20.84
CA ASP A 373 -14.72 0.72 -19.56
C ASP A 373 -13.30 0.70 -18.98
N SER A 374 -12.62 1.82 -19.13
CA SER A 374 -11.26 2.04 -18.63
C SER A 374 -11.23 2.72 -17.26
N SER A 375 -12.35 2.88 -16.58
CA SER A 375 -12.50 3.66 -15.34
C SER A 375 -11.51 3.26 -14.23
N LEU A 376 -11.14 1.99 -14.18
CA LEU A 376 -10.15 1.46 -13.23
C LEU A 376 -8.71 1.87 -13.55
N VAL A 377 -8.40 2.12 -14.81
CA VAL A 377 -7.04 2.41 -15.27
C VAL A 377 -6.86 3.90 -15.54
N THR A 378 -7.84 4.54 -16.17
CA THR A 378 -7.78 5.96 -16.55
C THR A 378 -8.48 6.90 -15.57
N GLY A 379 -9.35 6.38 -14.70
CA GLY A 379 -10.19 7.18 -13.80
C GLY A 379 -11.41 7.81 -14.48
N GLU A 380 -11.60 7.62 -15.79
CA GLU A 380 -12.75 8.15 -16.55
C GLU A 380 -13.96 7.26 -16.34
N SER A 381 -15.07 7.84 -15.87
CA SER A 381 -16.29 7.09 -15.52
C SER A 381 -17.16 6.72 -16.71
N LEU A 382 -16.91 7.27 -17.89
CA LEU A 382 -17.67 7.00 -19.09
C LEU A 382 -16.96 5.96 -19.98
N PRO A 383 -17.69 5.01 -20.56
CA PRO A 383 -17.12 4.10 -21.55
C PRO A 383 -16.50 4.85 -22.73
N VAL A 384 -15.34 4.40 -23.17
CA VAL A 384 -14.58 5.00 -24.27
C VAL A 384 -14.68 4.09 -25.49
N GLU A 385 -14.93 4.67 -26.68
CA GLU A 385 -14.80 3.95 -27.95
C GLU A 385 -13.32 3.92 -28.36
N ALA A 386 -12.72 2.74 -28.29
CA ALA A 386 -11.38 2.48 -28.77
C ALA A 386 -11.42 2.04 -30.24
N LYS A 387 -10.66 2.72 -31.10
CA LYS A 387 -10.52 2.38 -32.52
C LYS A 387 -9.36 1.39 -32.72
N PRO A 388 -9.34 0.64 -33.84
CA PRO A 388 -8.18 -0.16 -34.21
C PRO A 388 -6.88 0.68 -34.15
N GLY A 389 -5.83 0.12 -33.57
CA GLY A 389 -4.57 0.85 -33.31
C GLY A 389 -4.53 1.62 -31.99
N ALA A 390 -5.63 1.72 -31.23
CA ALA A 390 -5.63 2.34 -29.92
C ALA A 390 -4.92 1.46 -28.89
N ALA A 391 -4.20 2.11 -27.96
CA ALA A 391 -3.61 1.44 -26.82
C ALA A 391 -4.71 1.05 -25.83
N VAL A 392 -4.67 -0.19 -25.35
CA VAL A 392 -5.56 -0.74 -24.34
C VAL A 392 -4.74 -1.34 -23.20
N TYR A 393 -5.26 -1.29 -21.99
CA TYR A 393 -4.52 -1.64 -20.78
C TYR A 393 -5.17 -2.78 -20.01
N ALA A 394 -4.35 -3.57 -19.35
CA ALA A 394 -4.79 -4.63 -18.44
C ALA A 394 -5.74 -4.07 -17.37
N GLY A 395 -6.83 -4.80 -17.09
CA GLY A 395 -7.86 -4.36 -16.14
C GLY A 395 -9.05 -3.64 -16.78
N THR A 396 -8.92 -3.14 -18.02
CA THR A 396 -10.02 -2.55 -18.80
C THR A 396 -11.10 -3.59 -19.10
N LEU A 397 -12.37 -3.24 -18.92
CA LEU A 397 -13.51 -4.14 -19.17
C LEU A 397 -14.03 -3.94 -20.60
N ASN A 398 -14.15 -5.03 -21.37
CA ASN A 398 -14.78 -5.00 -22.68
C ASN A 398 -16.32 -5.01 -22.55
N LEU A 399 -16.98 -3.93 -22.92
CA LEU A 399 -18.45 -3.80 -22.88
C LEU A 399 -19.11 -4.18 -24.22
N GLY A 400 -18.31 -4.31 -25.31
CA GLY A 400 -18.80 -4.55 -26.65
C GLY A 400 -18.66 -6.02 -27.10
N ALA A 401 -18.52 -6.22 -28.41
CA ALA A 401 -18.25 -7.52 -29.01
C ALA A 401 -16.84 -8.04 -28.61
N SER A 402 -16.56 -9.31 -28.91
CA SER A 402 -15.23 -9.87 -28.72
C SER A 402 -14.19 -9.07 -29.49
N LEU A 403 -13.04 -8.80 -28.85
CA LEU A 403 -11.96 -8.01 -29.43
C LEU A 403 -10.63 -8.77 -29.37
N THR A 404 -9.70 -8.35 -30.22
CA THR A 404 -8.34 -8.91 -30.26
C THR A 404 -7.34 -7.81 -29.93
N VAL A 405 -6.41 -8.12 -29.04
CA VAL A 405 -5.35 -7.22 -28.60
C VAL A 405 -4.00 -7.82 -28.96
N ARG A 406 -3.16 -7.08 -29.65
CA ARG A 406 -1.74 -7.42 -29.83
C ARG A 406 -0.98 -6.98 -28.60
N THR A 407 -0.41 -7.90 -27.89
CA THR A 407 0.29 -7.69 -26.60
C THR A 407 1.53 -6.83 -26.78
N THR A 408 1.69 -5.81 -25.92
CA THR A 408 2.89 -4.98 -25.78
C THR A 408 3.56 -5.16 -24.41
N ALA A 409 2.79 -5.51 -23.35
CA ALA A 409 3.33 -5.85 -22.05
C ALA A 409 2.42 -6.84 -21.31
N THR A 410 3.03 -7.70 -20.50
CA THR A 410 2.35 -8.78 -19.77
C THR A 410 2.76 -8.85 -18.30
N GLY A 411 1.98 -9.50 -17.47
CA GLY A 411 2.32 -9.84 -16.10
C GLY A 411 2.73 -8.63 -15.26
N GLY A 412 3.95 -8.68 -14.74
CA GLY A 412 4.53 -7.60 -13.91
C GLY A 412 4.89 -6.31 -14.65
N ALA A 413 4.97 -6.35 -15.99
CA ALA A 413 5.29 -5.21 -16.85
C ALA A 413 4.06 -4.40 -17.27
N THR A 414 2.83 -4.85 -16.96
CA THR A 414 1.61 -4.10 -17.27
C THR A 414 1.50 -2.83 -16.43
N LEU A 415 0.88 -1.79 -16.96
CA LEU A 415 0.62 -0.52 -16.27
C LEU A 415 -0.08 -0.75 -14.93
N LEU A 416 -1.06 -1.65 -14.89
CA LEU A 416 -1.78 -2.02 -13.67
C LEU A 416 -0.85 -2.63 -12.62
N ALA A 417 0.08 -3.49 -13.03
CA ALA A 417 1.07 -4.10 -12.14
C ALA A 417 2.08 -3.07 -11.61
N GLU A 418 2.51 -2.15 -12.47
CA GLU A 418 3.39 -1.05 -12.06
C GLU A 418 2.71 -0.12 -11.07
N CYS A 419 1.46 0.25 -11.30
CA CYS A 419 0.65 1.02 -10.36
C CYS A 419 0.58 0.35 -8.98
N ALA A 420 0.33 -0.96 -8.95
CA ALA A 420 0.27 -1.72 -7.72
C ALA A 420 1.63 -1.75 -6.98
N ARG A 421 2.74 -1.95 -7.72
CA ARG A 421 4.11 -1.91 -7.19
C ARG A 421 4.48 -0.54 -6.63
N LEU A 422 4.07 0.54 -7.31
CA LEU A 422 4.33 1.91 -6.87
C LEU A 422 3.55 2.27 -5.60
N ILE A 423 2.30 1.83 -5.49
CA ILE A 423 1.50 1.99 -4.26
C ILE A 423 2.19 1.26 -3.10
N GLU A 424 2.69 0.06 -3.32
CA GLU A 424 3.41 -0.72 -2.30
C GLU A 424 4.74 -0.06 -1.90
N ALA A 425 5.51 0.44 -2.85
CA ALA A 425 6.74 1.18 -2.60
C ALA A 425 6.46 2.49 -1.84
N ALA A 426 5.36 3.17 -2.15
CA ALA A 426 4.90 4.35 -1.43
C ALA A 426 4.53 4.05 0.02
N GLU A 427 3.90 2.91 0.31
CA GLU A 427 3.58 2.49 1.68
C GLU A 427 4.83 2.17 2.52
N SER A 428 5.94 1.77 1.90
CA SER A 428 7.17 1.38 2.60
C SER A 428 8.03 2.57 3.05
N ARG A 429 7.91 3.74 2.44
CA ARG A 429 8.67 4.95 2.80
C ARG A 429 7.89 5.80 3.82
N ARG A 430 8.49 6.05 4.99
CA ARG A 430 7.84 6.83 6.06
C ARG A 430 7.90 8.33 5.77
N GLY A 431 6.75 8.99 5.69
CA GLY A 431 6.65 10.44 5.56
C GLY A 431 7.17 11.21 6.79
N ARG A 432 7.48 12.50 6.64
CA ARG A 432 8.00 13.38 7.72
C ARG A 432 7.09 13.39 8.95
N PHE A 433 5.78 13.46 8.76
CA PHE A 433 4.80 13.47 9.85
C PHE A 433 4.75 12.12 10.60
N VAL A 434 4.93 11.00 9.90
CA VAL A 434 5.00 9.67 10.51
C VAL A 434 6.26 9.56 11.38
N VAL A 435 7.40 10.04 10.88
CA VAL A 435 8.66 10.08 11.66
C VAL A 435 8.54 10.99 12.86
N LEU A 436 7.85 12.13 12.74
CA LEU A 436 7.58 13.04 13.87
C LEU A 436 6.67 12.37 14.90
N ALA A 437 5.58 11.75 14.48
CA ALA A 437 4.67 11.02 15.37
C ALA A 437 5.39 9.88 16.11
N ASP A 438 6.22 9.11 15.41
CA ASP A 438 7.05 8.05 16.02
C ASP A 438 8.06 8.61 17.06
N ARG A 439 8.66 9.76 16.76
CA ARG A 439 9.62 10.42 17.67
C ARG A 439 8.92 10.95 18.91
N VAL A 440 7.75 11.55 18.75
CA VAL A 440 6.91 12.01 19.86
C VAL A 440 6.47 10.81 20.71
N ALA A 441 5.97 9.75 20.09
CA ALA A 441 5.51 8.54 20.78
C ALA A 441 6.63 7.89 21.63
N LYS A 442 7.87 7.85 21.13
CA LYS A 442 9.03 7.32 21.87
C LYS A 442 9.36 8.08 23.14
N ARG A 443 9.19 9.40 23.16
CA ARG A 443 9.42 10.24 24.35
C ARG A 443 8.21 10.30 25.25
N TYR A 444 7.03 10.11 24.71
CA TYR A 444 5.76 10.20 25.41
C TYR A 444 5.56 9.03 26.38
N ALA A 445 5.90 7.81 25.99
CA ALA A 445 5.68 6.63 26.83
C ALA A 445 6.39 6.70 28.20
N PRO A 446 7.68 7.04 28.31
CA PRO A 446 8.33 7.23 29.61
C PRO A 446 7.69 8.35 30.42
N ALA A 447 7.28 9.45 29.80
CA ALA A 447 6.63 10.56 30.48
C ALA A 447 5.29 10.16 31.11
N VAL A 448 4.51 9.33 30.42
CA VAL A 448 3.24 8.77 30.92
C VAL A 448 3.46 7.93 32.18
N HIS A 449 4.44 7.01 32.16
CA HIS A 449 4.74 6.19 33.35
C HIS A 449 5.20 7.02 34.53
N LEU A 450 6.02 8.05 34.25
CA LEU A 450 6.45 8.98 35.29
C LEU A 450 5.27 9.76 35.89
N CYS A 451 4.36 10.26 35.02
CA CYS A 451 3.16 10.99 35.47
C CYS A 451 2.27 10.10 36.34
N ALA A 452 2.02 8.85 35.94
CA ALA A 452 1.23 7.91 36.70
C ALA A 452 1.89 7.56 38.04
N LEU A 453 3.22 7.38 38.08
CA LEU A 453 3.98 7.14 39.29
C LEU A 453 3.90 8.35 40.24
N LEU A 454 4.09 9.56 39.71
CA LEU A 454 3.97 10.79 40.52
C LEU A 454 2.56 10.97 41.04
N THR A 455 1.53 10.63 40.26
CA THR A 455 0.13 10.64 40.72
C THR A 455 -0.07 9.64 41.87
N PHE A 456 0.43 8.42 41.73
CA PHE A 456 0.37 7.42 42.81
C PHE A 456 1.04 7.92 44.08
N LEU A 457 2.29 8.42 43.98
CA LEU A 457 3.05 8.92 45.14
C LEU A 457 2.35 10.12 45.78
N TRP A 458 1.79 11.04 44.99
CA TRP A 458 1.05 12.20 45.49
C TRP A 458 -0.17 11.77 46.30
N TRP A 459 -1.01 10.90 45.76
CA TRP A 459 -2.21 10.43 46.48
C TRP A 459 -1.87 9.61 47.72
N PHE A 460 -0.86 8.74 47.62
CA PHE A 460 -0.48 7.86 48.73
C PHE A 460 0.22 8.61 49.87
N PHE A 461 1.23 9.43 49.55
CA PHE A 461 2.06 10.08 50.55
C PHE A 461 1.58 11.49 50.93
N ALA A 462 1.16 12.32 50.00
CA ALA A 462 0.79 13.71 50.26
C ALA A 462 -0.67 13.84 50.71
N MET A 463 -1.59 13.08 50.09
CA MET A 463 -3.01 13.13 50.41
C MET A 463 -3.40 12.09 51.48
N GLY A 464 -2.52 11.15 51.84
CA GLY A 464 -2.80 10.09 52.82
C GLY A 464 -3.91 9.13 52.37
N ALA A 465 -4.18 9.04 51.08
CA ALA A 465 -5.24 8.19 50.56
C ALA A 465 -4.89 6.69 50.66
N PRO A 466 -5.88 5.80 50.82
CA PRO A 466 -5.64 4.37 50.76
C PRO A 466 -4.89 3.96 49.53
N ALA A 467 -4.02 2.95 49.61
CA ALA A 467 -3.24 2.44 48.48
C ALA A 467 -4.12 2.05 47.27
N GLU A 468 -5.29 1.55 47.55
CA GLU A 468 -6.33 1.21 46.58
C GLU A 468 -6.75 2.43 45.71
N GLN A 469 -7.13 3.54 46.34
CA GLN A 469 -7.53 4.76 45.64
C GLN A 469 -6.37 5.37 44.85
N ALA A 470 -5.17 5.42 45.48
CA ALA A 470 -3.97 5.89 44.80
C ALA A 470 -3.64 5.05 43.53
N LEU A 471 -3.80 3.73 43.62
CA LEU A 471 -3.55 2.81 42.53
C LEU A 471 -4.57 2.93 41.39
N LEU A 472 -5.87 3.07 41.74
CA LEU A 472 -6.93 3.30 40.77
C LEU A 472 -6.73 4.62 40.01
N THR A 473 -6.40 5.70 40.73
CA THR A 473 -6.14 7.01 40.12
C THR A 473 -4.93 6.96 39.18
N ALA A 474 -3.83 6.33 39.61
CA ALA A 474 -2.65 6.13 38.78
C ALA A 474 -2.96 5.27 37.53
N SER A 475 -3.80 4.22 37.67
CA SER A 475 -4.25 3.38 36.58
C SER A 475 -5.11 4.17 35.58
N ALA A 476 -6.00 5.05 36.06
CA ALA A 476 -6.79 5.93 35.20
C ALA A 476 -5.88 6.88 34.38
N VAL A 477 -4.84 7.42 34.99
CA VAL A 477 -3.82 8.25 34.28
C VAL A 477 -3.10 7.43 33.23
N LEU A 478 -2.66 6.19 33.51
CA LEU A 478 -2.01 5.31 32.54
C LEU A 478 -2.90 5.03 31.31
N ILE A 479 -4.18 4.81 31.55
CA ILE A 479 -5.15 4.47 30.51
C ILE A 479 -5.46 5.69 29.63
N ILE A 480 -5.78 6.83 30.25
CA ILE A 480 -6.25 8.03 29.54
C ILE A 480 -5.14 8.66 28.68
N THR A 481 -3.91 8.49 29.09
CA THR A 481 -2.73 8.98 28.39
C THR A 481 -2.30 8.12 27.21
N CYS A 482 -3.04 7.05 26.85
CA CYS A 482 -2.71 6.28 25.66
C CYS A 482 -2.70 7.17 24.39
N PRO A 483 -1.61 7.24 23.63
CA PRO A 483 -1.54 8.08 22.42
C PRO A 483 -2.21 7.44 21.21
N CYS A 484 -3.30 6.66 21.40
CA CYS A 484 -3.95 5.88 20.36
C CYS A 484 -4.47 6.77 19.21
N ALA A 485 -5.13 7.90 19.56
CA ALA A 485 -5.61 8.89 18.61
C ALA A 485 -4.44 9.57 17.84
N LEU A 486 -3.34 9.86 18.53
CA LEU A 486 -2.15 10.46 17.93
C LEU A 486 -1.48 9.53 16.92
N ALA A 487 -1.40 8.23 17.23
CA ALA A 487 -0.82 7.22 16.33
C ALA A 487 -1.63 7.02 15.05
N LEU A 488 -2.96 7.29 15.09
CA LEU A 488 -3.86 7.20 13.95
C LEU A 488 -4.01 8.50 13.15
N ALA A 489 -3.67 9.65 13.75
CA ALA A 489 -3.95 10.98 13.22
C ALA A 489 -3.38 11.23 11.81
N VAL A 490 -2.21 10.69 11.50
CA VAL A 490 -1.53 10.87 10.21
C VAL A 490 -1.77 9.70 9.26
N PRO A 491 -1.54 8.42 9.65
CA PRO A 491 -1.70 7.30 8.72
C PRO A 491 -3.10 7.18 8.13
N ALA A 492 -4.16 7.38 8.93
CA ALA A 492 -5.53 7.31 8.44
C ALA A 492 -5.81 8.34 7.33
N VAL A 493 -5.33 9.57 7.51
CA VAL A 493 -5.49 10.65 6.52
C VAL A 493 -4.70 10.35 5.25
N GLN A 494 -3.43 9.89 5.37
CA GLN A 494 -2.58 9.57 4.22
C GLN A 494 -3.22 8.51 3.34
N VAL A 495 -3.71 7.44 3.94
CA VAL A 495 -4.35 6.36 3.21
C VAL A 495 -5.60 6.82 2.46
N ILE A 496 -6.48 7.58 3.12
CA ILE A 496 -7.70 8.11 2.50
C ILE A 496 -7.35 9.08 1.37
N ALA A 497 -6.36 9.96 1.59
CA ALA A 497 -5.90 10.90 0.57
C ALA A 497 -5.30 10.17 -0.65
N THR A 498 -4.44 9.17 -0.45
CA THR A 498 -3.86 8.38 -1.55
C THR A 498 -4.92 7.64 -2.34
N SER A 499 -5.90 7.01 -1.66
CA SER A 499 -7.04 6.35 -2.32
C SER A 499 -7.89 7.33 -3.14
N ARG A 500 -8.07 8.57 -2.64
CA ARG A 500 -8.79 9.63 -3.37
C ARG A 500 -8.01 10.10 -4.60
N LEU A 501 -6.70 10.31 -4.47
CA LEU A 501 -5.83 10.69 -5.58
C LEU A 501 -5.87 9.65 -6.69
N PHE A 502 -5.76 8.38 -6.31
CA PHE A 502 -5.82 7.28 -7.27
C PHE A 502 -7.15 7.27 -8.04
N ARG A 503 -8.29 7.40 -7.35
CA ARG A 503 -9.61 7.50 -7.99
C ARG A 503 -9.78 8.75 -8.86
N GLY A 504 -9.02 9.81 -8.59
CA GLY A 504 -8.94 11.02 -9.38
C GLY A 504 -7.92 10.95 -10.53
N GLY A 505 -7.43 9.75 -10.90
CA GLY A 505 -6.48 9.57 -11.98
C GLY A 505 -5.04 10.01 -11.63
N MET A 506 -4.70 10.19 -10.34
CA MET A 506 -3.36 10.58 -9.91
C MET A 506 -2.69 9.46 -9.10
N LEU A 507 -1.60 8.94 -9.60
CA LEU A 507 -0.76 7.94 -8.93
C LEU A 507 0.35 8.62 -8.13
N LEU A 508 0.40 8.32 -6.83
CA LEU A 508 1.43 8.84 -5.91
C LEU A 508 2.57 7.82 -5.78
N LYS A 509 3.77 8.16 -6.26
CA LYS A 509 4.97 7.31 -6.19
C LYS A 509 5.77 7.52 -4.89
N SER A 510 5.69 8.71 -4.31
CA SER A 510 6.39 9.06 -3.09
C SER A 510 5.42 9.42 -1.96
N PRO A 511 5.46 8.76 -0.79
CA PRO A 511 4.56 9.06 0.33
C PRO A 511 4.81 10.45 0.93
N THR A 512 6.01 11.01 0.75
CA THR A 512 6.34 12.39 1.17
C THR A 512 5.83 13.43 0.18
N ALA A 513 5.49 13.03 -1.04
CA ALA A 513 5.01 13.97 -2.06
C ALA A 513 3.68 14.60 -1.66
N LEU A 514 2.78 13.87 -0.98
CA LEU A 514 1.52 14.44 -0.48
C LEU A 514 1.76 15.60 0.49
N GLU A 515 2.75 15.47 1.37
CA GLU A 515 3.11 16.50 2.35
C GLU A 515 3.74 17.70 1.65
N ARG A 516 4.68 17.48 0.72
CA ARG A 516 5.34 18.52 -0.07
C ARG A 516 4.37 19.22 -1.00
N LEU A 517 3.47 18.48 -1.64
CA LEU A 517 2.42 19.01 -2.52
C LEU A 517 1.47 19.98 -1.79
N ALA A 518 1.20 19.74 -0.51
CA ALA A 518 0.39 20.64 0.31
C ALA A 518 1.07 22.00 0.60
N GLU A 519 2.39 22.09 0.37
CA GLU A 519 3.20 23.29 0.57
C GLU A 519 3.51 24.04 -0.71
N VAL A 520 3.12 23.50 -1.87
CA VAL A 520 3.33 24.11 -3.18
C VAL A 520 2.66 25.48 -3.27
N ASP A 521 3.44 26.47 -3.71
CA ASP A 521 3.01 27.84 -4.01
C ASP A 521 3.22 28.23 -5.46
N THR A 522 4.03 27.49 -6.22
CA THR A 522 4.37 27.75 -7.60
C THR A 522 4.24 26.48 -8.43
N VAL A 523 3.54 26.55 -9.56
CA VAL A 523 3.41 25.46 -10.53
C VAL A 523 4.13 25.88 -11.80
N VAL A 524 5.09 25.07 -12.22
CA VAL A 524 5.87 25.26 -13.46
C VAL A 524 5.47 24.15 -14.42
N PHE A 525 4.97 24.53 -15.57
CA PHE A 525 4.60 23.60 -16.64
C PHE A 525 5.66 23.61 -17.75
N ASP A 526 5.97 22.42 -18.26
CA ASP A 526 6.51 22.31 -19.61
C ASP A 526 5.39 22.52 -20.62
N LYS A 527 5.72 22.92 -21.86
CA LYS A 527 4.75 23.12 -22.94
C LYS A 527 4.33 21.80 -23.56
N THR A 528 5.29 21.14 -24.18
CA THR A 528 5.07 20.03 -25.13
C THR A 528 4.64 18.75 -24.42
N GLY A 529 3.54 18.12 -24.87
CA GLY A 529 3.01 16.90 -24.26
C GLY A 529 2.46 17.08 -22.84
N THR A 530 2.66 18.24 -22.22
CA THR A 530 2.18 18.59 -20.87
C THR A 530 0.97 19.52 -20.94
N LEU A 531 1.13 20.78 -21.35
CA LEU A 531 0.01 21.70 -21.58
C LEU A 531 -0.64 21.49 -22.94
N THR A 532 0.11 20.95 -23.90
CA THR A 532 -0.40 20.58 -25.23
C THR A 532 -0.67 19.07 -25.31
N GLU A 533 -1.49 18.68 -26.28
CA GLU A 533 -1.73 17.27 -26.57
C GLU A 533 -0.43 16.60 -27.07
N PRO A 534 -0.20 15.31 -26.73
CA PRO A 534 1.02 14.61 -27.10
C PRO A 534 1.13 14.31 -28.60
N LEU A 535 0.01 14.34 -29.31
CA LEU A 535 -0.06 14.22 -30.76
C LEU A 535 -0.44 15.57 -31.37
N LEU A 536 0.33 15.99 -32.38
CA LEU A 536 0.05 17.19 -33.10
C LEU A 536 -1.17 16.99 -34.01
N SER A 537 -2.03 17.96 -34.10
CA SER A 537 -3.13 17.95 -35.06
C SER A 537 -2.68 18.31 -36.46
N LEU A 538 -3.15 17.61 -37.47
CA LEU A 538 -2.89 17.94 -38.85
C LEU A 538 -3.66 19.20 -39.23
N GLY A 539 -2.92 20.23 -39.70
CA GLY A 539 -3.47 21.51 -40.13
C GLY A 539 -3.98 21.44 -41.59
N GLY A 540 -5.11 22.07 -41.88
CA GLY A 540 -5.71 22.09 -43.22
C GLY A 540 -6.42 20.78 -43.57
N SER A 541 -6.79 20.62 -44.86
CA SER A 541 -7.41 19.42 -45.40
C SER A 541 -6.53 18.85 -46.49
N PRO A 542 -5.51 18.06 -46.16
CA PRO A 542 -4.63 17.46 -47.17
C PRO A 542 -5.39 16.45 -48.02
N ASP A 543 -4.87 16.19 -49.23
CA ASP A 543 -5.38 15.13 -50.08
C ASP A 543 -5.46 13.78 -49.33
N PRO A 544 -6.65 13.14 -49.23
CA PRO A 544 -6.80 11.90 -48.50
C PRO A 544 -5.96 10.73 -49.06
N ALA A 545 -5.60 10.77 -50.36
CA ALA A 545 -4.74 9.76 -50.94
C ALA A 545 -3.28 9.95 -50.48
N ALA A 546 -2.80 11.19 -50.52
CA ALA A 546 -1.46 11.54 -50.04
C ALA A 546 -1.32 11.27 -48.54
N LEU A 547 -2.34 11.56 -47.74
CA LEU A 547 -2.36 11.30 -46.31
C LEU A 547 -2.26 9.80 -46.02
N ARG A 548 -3.00 8.96 -46.69
CA ARG A 548 -2.98 7.49 -46.52
C ARG A 548 -1.61 6.90 -46.89
N GLU A 549 -1.02 7.36 -47.97
CA GLU A 549 0.31 6.90 -48.39
C GLU A 549 1.40 7.38 -47.43
N ALA A 550 1.39 8.65 -47.02
CA ALA A 550 2.29 9.15 -45.99
C ALA A 550 2.16 8.40 -44.67
N ALA A 551 0.92 8.09 -44.25
CA ALA A 551 0.67 7.31 -43.05
C ALA A 551 1.17 5.86 -43.17
N SER A 552 1.08 5.20 -44.32
CA SER A 552 1.58 3.84 -44.55
C SER A 552 3.10 3.75 -44.36
N ILE A 553 3.85 4.77 -44.74
CA ILE A 553 5.29 4.88 -44.51
C ILE A 553 5.58 5.26 -43.05
N ALA A 554 4.80 6.19 -42.51
CA ALA A 554 4.98 6.72 -41.17
C ALA A 554 4.76 5.69 -40.05
N VAL A 555 3.95 4.61 -40.28
CA VAL A 555 3.73 3.52 -39.30
C VAL A 555 5.05 2.91 -38.79
N SER A 556 6.08 2.88 -39.63
CA SER A 556 7.38 2.29 -39.32
C SER A 556 8.25 3.15 -38.42
N SER A 557 7.83 4.40 -38.11
CA SER A 557 8.61 5.33 -37.27
C SER A 557 7.91 5.70 -35.96
N ARG A 558 8.70 5.82 -34.90
CA ARG A 558 8.24 6.32 -33.58
C ARG A 558 8.30 7.84 -33.46
N HIS A 559 8.71 8.56 -34.50
CA HIS A 559 8.80 10.01 -34.48
C HIS A 559 7.42 10.66 -34.22
N PRO A 560 7.28 11.70 -33.37
CA PRO A 560 5.99 12.33 -33.04
C PRO A 560 5.19 12.77 -34.25
N LEU A 561 5.81 13.37 -35.26
CA LEU A 561 5.14 13.79 -36.51
C LEU A 561 4.64 12.59 -37.33
N ALA A 562 5.39 11.49 -37.38
CA ALA A 562 4.97 10.26 -38.04
C ALA A 562 3.74 9.68 -37.35
N ARG A 563 3.75 9.61 -36.02
CA ARG A 563 2.58 9.16 -35.23
C ARG A 563 1.36 10.05 -35.43
N SER A 564 1.56 11.34 -35.52
CA SER A 564 0.48 12.30 -35.79
C SER A 564 -0.13 12.10 -37.19
N LEU A 565 0.66 11.79 -38.22
CA LEU A 565 0.17 11.42 -39.54
C LEU A 565 -0.68 10.16 -39.54
N VAL A 566 -0.20 9.11 -38.86
CA VAL A 566 -0.95 7.84 -38.72
C VAL A 566 -2.26 8.09 -37.98
N SER A 567 -2.24 8.85 -36.90
CA SER A 567 -3.45 9.22 -36.14
C SER A 567 -4.45 10.00 -37.00
N ALA A 568 -3.99 10.93 -37.82
CA ALA A 568 -4.84 11.73 -38.72
C ALA A 568 -5.46 10.91 -39.84
N ALA A 569 -4.76 9.89 -40.31
CA ALA A 569 -5.27 8.96 -41.34
C ALA A 569 -6.31 7.96 -40.78
N GLY A 570 -6.34 7.74 -39.45
CA GLY A 570 -7.26 6.83 -38.77
C GLY A 570 -6.90 5.35 -38.88
N SER A 571 -6.38 4.90 -40.02
CA SER A 571 -5.85 3.56 -40.24
C SER A 571 -4.79 3.61 -41.33
N ALA A 572 -3.71 2.88 -41.17
CA ALA A 572 -2.64 2.79 -42.16
C ALA A 572 -2.14 1.35 -42.24
N VAL A 573 -2.04 0.81 -43.48
CA VAL A 573 -1.38 -0.46 -43.73
C VAL A 573 0.11 -0.16 -43.90
N PRO A 574 1.02 -0.84 -43.22
CA PRO A 574 2.44 -0.60 -43.32
C PRO A 574 2.92 -0.78 -44.76
N ALA A 575 3.73 0.17 -45.29
CA ALA A 575 4.43 0.02 -46.57
C ALA A 575 5.58 -0.98 -46.40
N GLU A 576 5.83 -1.75 -47.48
CA GLU A 576 6.97 -2.67 -47.50
C GLU A 576 8.28 -1.93 -47.81
N GLY A 577 9.39 -2.41 -47.27
CA GLY A 577 10.73 -1.89 -47.60
C GLY A 577 11.01 -0.46 -47.12
N VAL A 578 10.36 -0.04 -46.00
CA VAL A 578 10.61 1.28 -45.43
C VAL A 578 12.00 1.33 -44.78
N VAL A 579 12.80 2.34 -45.16
CA VAL A 579 14.13 2.61 -44.63
C VAL A 579 14.10 3.94 -43.90
N GLU A 580 14.57 3.97 -42.65
CA GLU A 580 14.73 5.20 -41.85
C GLU A 580 16.08 5.85 -42.09
N HIS A 581 16.07 7.15 -42.44
CA HIS A 581 17.23 7.98 -42.59
C HIS A 581 17.33 8.93 -41.39
N PRO A 582 18.22 8.67 -40.42
CA PRO A 582 18.30 9.45 -39.19
C PRO A 582 18.44 10.96 -39.43
N GLY A 583 17.56 11.73 -38.78
CA GLY A 583 17.52 13.20 -38.91
C GLY A 583 16.94 13.72 -40.24
N GLN A 584 16.59 12.89 -41.18
CA GLN A 584 16.08 13.29 -42.51
C GLN A 584 14.62 12.85 -42.74
N GLY A 585 14.31 11.56 -42.52
CA GLY A 585 12.99 11.03 -42.75
C GLY A 585 12.98 9.52 -43.10
N LEU A 586 11.94 9.07 -43.78
CA LEU A 586 11.70 7.70 -44.18
C LEU A 586 11.65 7.61 -45.73
N SER A 587 12.07 6.49 -46.27
CA SER A 587 11.85 6.18 -47.70
C SER A 587 11.24 4.80 -47.88
N ALA A 588 10.37 4.66 -48.88
CA ALA A 588 9.81 3.40 -49.35
C ALA A 588 10.02 3.34 -50.86
N GLY A 589 11.06 2.66 -51.33
CA GLY A 589 11.52 2.76 -52.72
C GLY A 589 11.87 4.24 -53.06
N ASP A 590 11.24 4.77 -54.13
CA ASP A 590 11.46 6.14 -54.58
C ASP A 590 10.63 7.20 -53.87
N VAL A 591 9.68 6.77 -53.02
CA VAL A 591 8.84 7.68 -52.26
C VAL A 591 9.57 8.07 -50.97
N ARG A 592 9.62 9.38 -50.64
CA ARG A 592 10.28 9.92 -49.44
C ARG A 592 9.28 10.66 -48.58
N LEU A 593 9.39 10.44 -47.28
CA LEU A 593 8.60 11.13 -46.27
C LEU A 593 9.54 11.71 -45.17
N GLY A 594 9.61 13.02 -45.06
CA GLY A 594 10.56 13.58 -44.08
C GLY A 594 10.72 15.11 -44.17
N SER A 595 11.92 15.57 -43.90
CA SER A 595 12.26 17.00 -43.93
C SER A 595 12.11 17.58 -45.35
N ARG A 596 11.91 18.88 -45.40
CA ARG A 596 11.76 19.63 -46.63
C ARG A 596 12.96 19.37 -47.61
N ILE A 597 14.18 19.37 -47.08
CA ILE A 597 15.41 19.13 -47.84
C ILE A 597 15.43 17.70 -48.37
N PHE A 598 15.12 16.73 -47.55
CA PHE A 598 15.10 15.30 -47.92
C PHE A 598 14.08 14.98 -49.00
N CYS A 599 12.97 15.70 -49.02
CA CYS A 599 11.91 15.56 -50.05
C CYS A 599 12.10 16.48 -51.26
N GLY A 600 13.17 17.25 -51.34
CA GLY A 600 13.45 18.14 -52.47
C GLY A 600 12.42 19.26 -52.66
N ALA A 601 11.77 19.70 -51.62
CA ALA A 601 10.81 20.80 -51.68
C ALA A 601 11.55 22.16 -51.64
N ALA A 602 10.93 23.18 -52.29
CA ALA A 602 11.52 24.52 -52.42
C ALA A 602 11.80 25.16 -51.03
N GLU A 603 12.91 25.94 -50.99
CA GLU A 603 13.28 26.72 -49.79
C GLU A 603 12.20 27.75 -49.44
N GLY A 604 11.88 27.88 -48.15
CA GLY A 604 10.91 28.83 -47.64
C GLY A 604 10.88 28.82 -46.11
N ALA A 605 10.33 29.85 -45.48
CA ALA A 605 10.16 29.91 -44.02
C ALA A 605 9.23 28.80 -43.57
N ALA A 606 9.58 28.07 -42.51
CA ALA A 606 8.72 27.08 -41.91
C ALA A 606 7.77 27.74 -40.88
N ASP A 607 6.48 27.67 -41.09
CA ASP A 607 5.44 28.20 -40.19
C ASP A 607 5.04 27.20 -39.11
N GLY A 608 5.95 26.35 -38.63
CA GLY A 608 5.67 25.35 -37.60
C GLY A 608 6.20 23.95 -37.98
N PRO A 609 5.84 22.94 -37.20
CA PRO A 609 6.19 21.56 -37.47
C PRO A 609 5.56 21.10 -38.80
N GLU A 610 6.38 20.51 -39.68
CA GLU A 610 5.96 20.03 -40.99
C GLU A 610 6.68 18.74 -41.36
N ILE A 611 6.03 17.95 -42.19
CA ILE A 611 6.61 16.81 -42.87
C ILE A 611 6.20 16.83 -44.34
N TRP A 612 7.07 16.39 -45.23
CA TRP A 612 6.86 16.41 -46.64
C TRP A 612 6.85 15.01 -47.22
N LEU A 613 5.95 14.76 -48.18
CA LEU A 613 5.90 13.54 -49.00
C LEU A 613 6.34 13.87 -50.41
N SER A 614 7.38 13.23 -50.88
CA SER A 614 7.87 13.35 -52.28
C SER A 614 7.63 12.05 -53.03
N ARG A 615 7.10 12.17 -54.24
CA ARG A 615 6.85 11.09 -55.18
C ARG A 615 7.58 11.35 -56.50
N PRO A 616 8.00 10.31 -57.24
CA PRO A 616 8.60 10.50 -58.54
C PRO A 616 7.63 11.21 -59.49
N GLY A 617 8.10 12.28 -60.14
CA GLY A 617 7.32 13.00 -61.13
C GLY A 617 6.16 13.87 -60.62
N GLN A 618 5.98 13.99 -59.29
CA GLN A 618 4.94 14.81 -58.67
C GLN A 618 5.57 15.91 -57.82
N ALA A 619 4.83 17.00 -57.59
CA ALA A 619 5.22 18.03 -56.67
C ALA A 619 5.15 17.50 -55.21
N PRO A 620 6.13 17.84 -54.35
CA PRO A 620 6.09 17.41 -52.95
C PRO A 620 4.85 17.95 -52.19
N VAL A 621 4.22 17.09 -51.43
CA VAL A 621 3.03 17.42 -50.63
C VAL A 621 3.44 17.77 -49.19
N ARG A 622 3.01 18.92 -48.73
CA ARG A 622 3.27 19.40 -47.36
C ARG A 622 2.16 18.97 -46.40
N PHE A 623 2.54 18.38 -45.26
CA PHE A 623 1.71 18.17 -44.10
C PHE A 623 2.17 19.12 -43.01
N ARG A 624 1.33 20.05 -42.62
CA ARG A 624 1.55 21.00 -41.57
C ARG A 624 0.87 20.49 -40.29
N PHE A 625 1.50 20.68 -39.13
CA PHE A 625 0.94 20.30 -37.87
C PHE A 625 0.81 21.51 -36.95
N ASP A 626 -0.29 21.54 -36.21
CA ASP A 626 -0.57 22.53 -35.21
C ASP A 626 -0.60 21.88 -33.83
N GLU A 627 0.06 22.52 -32.88
CA GLU A 627 -0.03 22.13 -31.46
C GLU A 627 -1.36 22.65 -30.90
N ARG A 628 -2.08 21.79 -30.20
CA ARG A 628 -3.32 22.16 -29.50
C ARG A 628 -3.11 22.09 -28.02
N PRO A 629 -3.50 23.12 -27.25
CA PRO A 629 -3.61 23.03 -25.81
C PRO A 629 -4.59 21.90 -25.44
N ARG A 630 -4.34 21.22 -24.31
CA ARG A 630 -5.31 20.28 -23.76
C ARG A 630 -6.63 20.98 -23.49
N LEU A 631 -7.75 20.30 -23.65
CA LEU A 631 -9.09 20.87 -23.58
C LEU A 631 -9.39 21.64 -22.28
N ASP A 632 -8.79 21.19 -21.17
CA ASP A 632 -8.98 21.77 -19.84
C ASP A 632 -7.83 22.69 -19.39
N ALA A 633 -6.79 22.91 -20.21
CA ALA A 633 -5.57 23.60 -19.81
C ALA A 633 -5.84 25.03 -19.32
N ALA A 634 -6.62 25.84 -20.09
CA ALA A 634 -6.94 27.21 -19.72
C ALA A 634 -7.77 27.28 -18.42
N GLU A 635 -8.76 26.37 -18.26
CA GLU A 635 -9.58 26.28 -17.07
C GLU A 635 -8.70 25.92 -15.83
N ILE A 636 -7.81 24.94 -15.97
CA ILE A 636 -6.96 24.50 -14.88
C ILE A 636 -5.97 25.58 -14.47
N VAL A 637 -5.35 26.28 -15.43
CA VAL A 637 -4.46 27.42 -15.15
C VAL A 637 -5.21 28.49 -14.35
N GLY A 638 -6.43 28.86 -14.79
CA GLY A 638 -7.27 29.81 -14.08
C GLY A 638 -7.62 29.35 -12.65
N ARG A 639 -8.00 28.08 -12.48
CA ARG A 639 -8.29 27.52 -11.16
C ARG A 639 -7.07 27.47 -10.23
N LEU A 640 -5.89 27.17 -10.75
CA LEU A 640 -4.64 27.20 -9.98
C LEU A 640 -4.31 28.61 -9.50
N ARG A 641 -4.48 29.64 -10.35
CA ARG A 641 -4.31 31.03 -9.96
C ARG A 641 -5.33 31.45 -8.89
N ASN A 642 -6.58 31.05 -9.03
CA ASN A 642 -7.63 31.31 -8.02
C ASN A 642 -7.33 30.63 -6.68
N MET A 643 -6.51 29.56 -6.65
CA MET A 643 -6.00 28.96 -5.43
C MET A 643 -4.80 29.71 -4.82
N GLY A 644 -4.39 30.84 -5.40
CA GLY A 644 -3.25 31.65 -4.97
C GLY A 644 -1.89 31.08 -5.39
N LEU A 645 -1.86 30.21 -6.41
CA LEU A 645 -0.62 29.64 -6.94
C LEU A 645 -0.05 30.51 -8.07
N SER A 646 1.26 30.70 -8.09
CA SER A 646 1.96 31.25 -9.25
C SER A 646 2.07 30.17 -10.33
N VAL A 647 1.69 30.50 -11.56
CA VAL A 647 1.80 29.58 -12.69
C VAL A 647 2.82 30.10 -13.68
N LYS A 648 3.77 29.25 -14.07
CA LYS A 648 4.85 29.57 -15.01
C LYS A 648 4.90 28.53 -16.12
N LEU A 649 5.31 28.98 -17.33
CA LEU A 649 5.54 28.11 -18.48
C LEU A 649 7.03 28.16 -18.86
N ILE A 650 7.66 26.99 -19.02
CA ILE A 650 9.03 26.90 -19.54
C ILE A 650 9.05 25.92 -20.71
N SER A 651 9.76 26.28 -21.80
CA SER A 651 9.82 25.42 -22.97
C SER A 651 11.15 25.60 -23.71
N GLY A 652 11.60 24.52 -24.36
CA GLY A 652 12.72 24.55 -25.29
C GLY A 652 12.37 25.11 -26.65
N ASP A 653 11.10 25.39 -26.92
CA ASP A 653 10.62 25.84 -28.21
C ASP A 653 10.90 27.33 -28.49
N ARG A 654 10.64 27.73 -29.75
CA ARG A 654 10.82 29.10 -30.20
C ARG A 654 9.84 30.06 -29.50
N THR A 655 10.28 31.29 -29.32
CA THR A 655 9.59 32.37 -28.60
C THR A 655 8.17 32.55 -29.10
N GLU A 656 7.91 32.60 -30.39
CA GLU A 656 6.57 32.85 -30.96
C GLU A 656 5.57 31.74 -30.65
N GLN A 657 6.04 30.49 -30.61
CA GLN A 657 5.17 29.34 -30.29
C GLN A 657 4.83 29.31 -28.80
N VAL A 658 5.82 29.56 -27.93
CA VAL A 658 5.62 29.59 -26.48
C VAL A 658 4.70 30.76 -26.10
N GLN A 659 4.91 31.94 -26.69
CA GLN A 659 4.10 33.12 -26.45
C GLN A 659 2.63 32.84 -26.84
N ARG A 660 2.39 32.28 -28.03
CA ARG A 660 1.03 31.95 -28.49
C ARG A 660 0.27 31.03 -27.52
N ILE A 661 0.94 29.98 -27.00
CA ILE A 661 0.32 29.08 -26.01
C ILE A 661 0.15 29.80 -24.68
N ALA A 662 1.11 30.59 -24.24
CA ALA A 662 1.03 31.38 -23.02
C ALA A 662 -0.17 32.34 -23.05
N ASP A 663 -0.35 33.08 -24.16
CA ASP A 663 -1.46 34.01 -24.37
C ASP A 663 -2.80 33.29 -24.37
N GLN A 664 -2.90 32.12 -25.06
CA GLN A 664 -4.12 31.30 -25.10
C GLN A 664 -4.54 30.77 -23.72
N LEU A 665 -3.55 30.43 -22.87
CA LEU A 665 -3.77 29.91 -21.54
C LEU A 665 -3.78 30.99 -20.45
N GLY A 666 -3.47 32.25 -20.82
CA GLY A 666 -3.39 33.40 -19.93
C GLY A 666 -2.18 33.27 -18.97
N ILE A 667 -1.04 32.71 -19.36
CA ILE A 667 0.16 32.59 -18.54
C ILE A 667 1.11 33.76 -18.84
N ASP A 668 1.27 34.68 -17.89
CA ASP A 668 2.07 35.89 -18.06
C ASP A 668 3.58 35.65 -17.86
N ASP A 669 3.94 34.66 -17.05
CA ASP A 669 5.33 34.33 -16.71
C ASP A 669 5.77 33.08 -17.50
N TRP A 670 6.46 33.31 -18.61
CA TRP A 670 6.94 32.22 -19.48
C TRP A 670 8.36 32.44 -19.96
N ARG A 671 9.06 31.34 -20.32
CA ARG A 671 10.40 31.35 -20.93
C ARG A 671 10.44 30.34 -22.07
N ALA A 672 11.00 30.81 -23.18
CA ALA A 672 11.23 30.04 -24.39
C ALA A 672 12.75 29.73 -24.58
N GLY A 673 13.05 28.78 -25.45
CA GLY A 673 14.45 28.42 -25.80
C GLY A 673 15.24 27.81 -24.63
N CYS A 674 14.58 27.25 -23.63
CA CYS A 674 15.23 26.70 -22.44
C CYS A 674 15.87 25.34 -22.73
N THR A 675 17.18 25.23 -22.55
CA THR A 675 17.85 23.93 -22.49
C THR A 675 17.43 23.16 -21.20
N PRO A 676 17.68 21.84 -21.11
CA PRO A 676 17.47 21.10 -19.86
C PRO A 676 18.18 21.71 -18.65
N VAL A 677 19.37 22.27 -18.84
CA VAL A 677 20.16 22.96 -17.79
C VAL A 677 19.46 24.25 -17.36
N ASP A 678 18.96 25.04 -18.33
CA ASP A 678 18.23 26.27 -18.03
C ASP A 678 16.93 25.99 -17.24
N LYS A 679 16.20 24.90 -17.57
CA LYS A 679 15.03 24.45 -16.81
C LYS A 679 15.37 24.15 -15.35
N VAL A 680 16.48 23.45 -15.10
CA VAL A 680 16.97 23.18 -13.74
C VAL A 680 17.32 24.51 -13.04
N ALA A 681 18.03 25.42 -13.71
CA ALA A 681 18.41 26.69 -13.12
C ALA A 681 17.20 27.55 -12.72
N VAL A 682 16.12 27.51 -13.51
CA VAL A 682 14.84 28.19 -13.16
C VAL A 682 14.24 27.58 -11.88
N ILE A 683 14.16 26.24 -11.79
CA ILE A 683 13.59 25.54 -10.62
C ILE A 683 14.43 25.83 -9.37
N GLU A 684 15.76 25.70 -9.47
CA GLU A 684 16.66 26.00 -8.33
C GLU A 684 16.63 27.48 -7.93
N GLY A 685 16.53 28.40 -8.91
CA GLY A 685 16.37 29.82 -8.65
C GLY A 685 15.11 30.11 -7.81
N LEU A 686 13.97 29.49 -8.16
CA LEU A 686 12.73 29.57 -7.39
C LEU A 686 12.90 28.96 -5.99
N ALA A 687 13.56 27.82 -5.87
CA ALA A 687 13.82 27.18 -4.57
C ALA A 687 14.72 28.05 -3.67
N LYS A 688 15.75 28.72 -4.22
CA LYS A 688 16.58 29.69 -3.49
C LYS A 688 15.81 30.91 -2.99
N MET A 689 14.72 31.31 -3.69
CA MET A 689 13.78 32.34 -3.23
C MET A 689 12.78 31.83 -2.19
N GLY A 690 12.91 30.58 -1.74
CA GLY A 690 12.00 29.97 -0.75
C GLY A 690 10.69 29.47 -1.33
N ARG A 691 10.56 29.35 -2.67
CA ARG A 691 9.35 28.83 -3.31
C ARG A 691 9.32 27.30 -3.32
N ASN A 692 8.14 26.75 -3.09
CA ASN A 692 7.89 25.34 -3.21
C ASN A 692 7.27 25.03 -4.58
N VAL A 693 8.08 24.46 -5.45
CA VAL A 693 7.74 24.29 -6.86
C VAL A 693 7.17 22.91 -7.12
N LEU A 694 6.00 22.86 -7.80
CA LEU A 694 5.52 21.68 -8.51
C LEU A 694 5.93 21.82 -9.98
N MET A 695 6.85 20.96 -10.46
CA MET A 695 7.19 20.86 -11.88
C MET A 695 6.31 19.79 -12.54
N VAL A 696 5.69 20.15 -13.67
CA VAL A 696 4.91 19.25 -14.51
C VAL A 696 5.53 19.17 -15.89
N GLY A 697 5.97 17.97 -16.29
CA GLY A 697 6.65 17.74 -17.57
C GLY A 697 6.53 16.29 -18.05
N ASP A 698 6.68 16.06 -19.35
CA ASP A 698 6.50 14.75 -19.99
C ASP A 698 7.74 14.21 -20.73
N GLY A 699 8.71 15.06 -21.05
CA GLY A 699 9.84 14.74 -21.90
C GLY A 699 11.07 14.19 -21.17
N ILE A 700 11.93 13.48 -21.89
CA ILE A 700 13.26 13.05 -21.41
C ILE A 700 14.08 14.26 -20.96
N ASN A 701 13.89 15.40 -21.63
CA ASN A 701 14.58 16.66 -21.34
C ASN A 701 14.15 17.30 -20.01
N ASP A 702 13.01 16.90 -19.46
CA ASP A 702 12.47 17.44 -18.21
C ASP A 702 12.91 16.63 -16.98
N GLY A 703 13.45 15.44 -17.16
CA GLY A 703 13.90 14.56 -16.07
C GLY A 703 14.73 15.29 -15.01
N PRO A 704 15.78 16.04 -15.38
CA PRO A 704 16.59 16.80 -14.42
C PRO A 704 15.80 17.89 -13.68
N ALA A 705 14.90 18.61 -14.37
CA ALA A 705 14.05 19.63 -13.77
C ALA A 705 12.98 19.04 -12.83
N LEU A 706 12.39 17.88 -13.20
CA LEU A 706 11.48 17.12 -12.34
C LEU A 706 12.19 16.67 -11.06
N ALA A 707 13.44 16.21 -11.16
CA ALA A 707 14.24 15.81 -10.00
C ALA A 707 14.61 16.98 -9.08
N ALA A 708 14.85 18.17 -9.63
CA ALA A 708 15.23 19.37 -8.89
C ALA A 708 14.04 20.04 -8.18
N ALA A 709 12.82 19.77 -8.62
CA ALA A 709 11.62 20.39 -8.07
C ALA A 709 11.28 19.90 -6.65
N SER A 710 10.54 20.71 -5.88
CA SER A 710 10.03 20.31 -4.57
C SER A 710 9.11 19.11 -4.69
N VAL A 711 8.26 19.10 -5.71
CA VAL A 711 7.39 17.97 -6.11
C VAL A 711 7.36 17.94 -7.62
N SER A 712 7.26 16.76 -8.20
CA SER A 712 7.17 16.59 -9.65
C SER A 712 5.99 15.74 -10.07
N ALA A 713 5.40 16.09 -11.23
CA ALA A 713 4.30 15.35 -11.82
C ALA A 713 4.53 15.12 -13.31
N SER A 714 4.15 13.93 -13.80
CA SER A 714 4.31 13.56 -15.20
C SER A 714 3.05 12.86 -15.72
N PRO A 715 2.61 13.07 -16.98
CA PRO A 715 1.54 12.29 -17.56
C PRO A 715 1.97 10.83 -17.78
N ALA A 716 1.02 9.90 -17.73
CA ALA A 716 1.28 8.48 -17.99
C ALA A 716 1.72 8.19 -19.43
N THR A 717 1.52 9.14 -20.35
CA THR A 717 1.99 9.11 -21.74
C THR A 717 3.42 9.60 -21.94
N ALA A 718 4.05 10.08 -20.85
CA ALA A 718 5.41 10.60 -20.87
C ALA A 718 6.46 9.53 -21.15
N ALA A 719 7.69 9.97 -21.49
CA ALA A 719 8.82 9.07 -21.61
C ALA A 719 9.12 8.34 -20.29
N ASP A 720 9.56 7.08 -20.38
CA ASP A 720 9.86 6.21 -19.22
C ASP A 720 10.77 6.87 -18.17
N VAL A 721 11.74 7.66 -18.61
CA VAL A 721 12.65 8.41 -17.72
C VAL A 721 11.89 9.44 -16.89
N SER A 722 11.02 10.23 -17.51
CA SER A 722 10.20 11.24 -16.81
C SER A 722 9.23 10.61 -15.83
N GLN A 723 8.58 9.52 -16.23
CA GLN A 723 7.74 8.75 -15.31
C GLN A 723 8.53 8.19 -14.14
N THR A 724 9.75 7.69 -14.37
CA THR A 724 10.59 7.10 -13.31
C THR A 724 10.99 8.13 -12.26
N VAL A 725 11.30 9.36 -12.65
CA VAL A 725 11.77 10.44 -11.77
C VAL A 725 10.62 11.14 -11.05
N ALA A 726 9.45 11.23 -11.67
CA ALA A 726 8.31 11.98 -11.12
C ALA A 726 7.79 11.40 -9.79
N ASP A 727 7.44 12.27 -8.84
CA ASP A 727 6.77 11.93 -7.57
C ASP A 727 5.31 11.51 -7.78
N LEU A 728 4.67 12.06 -8.82
CA LEU A 728 3.27 11.86 -9.18
C LEU A 728 3.16 11.52 -10.66
N VAL A 729 2.29 10.59 -11.00
CA VAL A 729 1.94 10.28 -12.40
C VAL A 729 0.43 10.45 -12.55
N PHE A 730 -0.01 11.27 -13.52
CA PHE A 730 -1.42 11.45 -13.81
C PHE A 730 -1.82 10.78 -15.11
N GLN A 731 -3.05 10.25 -15.13
CA GLN A 731 -3.62 9.50 -16.23
C GLN A 731 -4.61 10.36 -17.01
N GLY A 732 -4.87 9.96 -18.26
CA GLY A 732 -5.84 10.63 -19.12
C GLY A 732 -5.29 11.82 -19.89
N ALA A 733 -6.16 12.41 -20.72
CA ALA A 733 -5.84 13.54 -21.59
C ALA A 733 -5.98 14.90 -20.91
N ARG A 734 -6.45 14.96 -19.65
CA ARG A 734 -6.76 16.17 -18.90
C ARG A 734 -5.72 16.48 -17.83
N LEU A 735 -5.65 17.76 -17.45
CA LEU A 735 -4.82 18.27 -16.35
C LEU A 735 -5.58 18.34 -15.01
N GLU A 736 -6.89 18.07 -15.02
CA GLU A 736 -7.74 18.09 -13.80
C GLU A 736 -7.17 17.27 -12.63
N PRO A 737 -6.51 16.09 -12.83
CA PRO A 737 -5.89 15.33 -11.75
C PRO A 737 -4.87 16.14 -10.93
N ILE A 738 -4.18 17.13 -11.53
CA ILE A 738 -3.21 18.01 -10.83
C ILE A 738 -3.96 18.90 -9.83
N LEU A 739 -5.10 19.47 -10.23
CA LEU A 739 -5.95 20.28 -9.36
C LEU A 739 -6.51 19.45 -8.20
N ILE A 740 -7.01 18.26 -8.50
CA ILE A 740 -7.50 17.30 -7.49
C ILE A 740 -6.39 16.97 -6.50
N ALA A 741 -5.16 16.75 -6.98
CA ALA A 741 -4.02 16.42 -6.15
C ALA A 741 -3.66 17.56 -5.18
N LEU A 742 -3.55 18.79 -5.66
CA LEU A 742 -3.25 19.96 -4.85
C LEU A 742 -4.33 20.23 -3.78
N ARG A 743 -5.62 20.14 -4.17
CA ARG A 743 -6.74 20.30 -3.23
C ARG A 743 -6.73 19.19 -2.16
N THR A 744 -6.55 17.96 -2.58
CA THR A 744 -6.52 16.81 -1.67
C THR A 744 -5.35 16.90 -0.70
N ALA A 745 -4.16 17.29 -1.17
CA ALA A 745 -2.98 17.46 -0.34
C ALA A 745 -3.14 18.57 0.71
N ARG A 746 -3.63 19.74 0.31
CA ARG A 746 -3.92 20.87 1.23
C ARG A 746 -4.96 20.49 2.28
N ARG A 747 -6.02 19.79 1.87
CA ARG A 747 -7.06 19.32 2.79
C ARG A 747 -6.55 18.24 3.73
N ALA A 748 -5.77 17.28 3.22
CA ALA A 748 -5.13 16.24 4.03
C ALA A 748 -4.25 16.86 5.12
N LYS A 749 -3.42 17.86 4.79
CA LYS A 749 -2.60 18.61 5.75
C LYS A 749 -3.45 19.30 6.82
N SER A 750 -4.58 19.91 6.43
CA SER A 750 -5.51 20.54 7.38
C SER A 750 -6.11 19.51 8.33
N VAL A 751 -6.63 18.38 7.81
CA VAL A 751 -7.22 17.31 8.62
C VAL A 751 -6.18 16.65 9.53
N MET A 752 -4.95 16.42 9.07
CA MET A 752 -3.85 15.93 9.91
C MET A 752 -3.57 16.88 11.09
N ARG A 753 -3.52 18.20 10.84
CA ARG A 753 -3.34 19.20 11.90
C ARG A 753 -4.50 19.23 12.89
N GLN A 754 -5.74 19.11 12.40
CA GLN A 754 -6.93 19.02 13.26
C GLN A 754 -6.88 17.77 14.15
N ASN A 755 -6.56 16.61 13.57
CA ASN A 755 -6.43 15.35 14.30
C ASN A 755 -5.35 15.44 15.39
N LEU A 756 -4.21 16.05 15.07
CA LEU A 756 -3.13 16.27 16.01
C LEU A 756 -3.56 17.21 17.15
N ALA A 757 -4.23 18.32 16.81
CA ALA A 757 -4.75 19.27 17.78
C ALA A 757 -5.82 18.64 18.70
N LEU A 758 -6.74 17.85 18.13
CA LEU A 758 -7.74 17.10 18.90
C LEU A 758 -7.08 16.13 19.90
N SER A 759 -6.08 15.37 19.42
CA SER A 759 -5.37 14.39 20.26
C SER A 759 -4.58 15.07 21.40
N ILE A 760 -3.91 16.17 21.12
CA ILE A 760 -3.16 16.93 22.12
C ILE A 760 -4.11 17.61 23.10
N GLY A 761 -5.15 18.28 22.58
CA GLY A 761 -6.16 18.98 23.39
C GLY A 761 -6.90 18.04 24.34
N TYR A 762 -7.25 16.85 23.85
CA TYR A 762 -7.82 15.79 24.68
C TYR A 762 -6.90 15.43 25.85
N ASN A 763 -5.61 15.19 25.62
CA ASN A 763 -4.67 14.84 26.68
C ASN A 763 -4.46 15.98 27.69
N ILE A 764 -4.36 17.21 27.21
CA ILE A 764 -4.21 18.40 28.08
C ILE A 764 -5.43 18.56 29.01
N ALA A 765 -6.63 18.26 28.52
CA ALA A 765 -7.85 18.36 29.32
C ALA A 765 -8.02 17.18 30.28
N MET A 766 -7.80 15.96 29.81
CA MET A 766 -8.20 14.75 30.53
C MET A 766 -7.14 14.25 31.52
N VAL A 767 -5.84 14.50 31.29
CA VAL A 767 -4.78 14.06 32.21
C VAL A 767 -4.87 14.73 33.57
N PRO A 768 -5.05 16.08 33.70
CA PRO A 768 -5.26 16.71 35.00
C PRO A 768 -6.51 16.19 35.73
N LEU A 769 -7.62 15.97 35.01
CA LEU A 769 -8.85 15.42 35.59
C LEU A 769 -8.64 14.01 36.17
N ALA A 770 -7.89 13.17 35.43
CA ALA A 770 -7.56 11.83 35.90
C ALA A 770 -6.61 11.89 37.09
N ALA A 771 -5.59 12.73 37.08
CA ALA A 771 -4.67 12.94 38.21
C ALA A 771 -5.35 13.50 39.46
N ALA A 772 -6.40 14.31 39.27
CA ALA A 772 -7.24 14.81 40.37
C ALA A 772 -8.21 13.75 40.94
N GLY A 773 -8.23 12.52 40.38
CA GLY A 773 -9.10 11.43 40.86
C GLY A 773 -10.55 11.51 40.40
N LEU A 774 -10.88 12.44 39.49
CA LEU A 774 -12.24 12.65 38.96
C LEU A 774 -12.64 11.65 37.86
N VAL A 775 -11.72 10.80 37.40
CA VAL A 775 -11.92 9.85 36.31
C VAL A 775 -11.62 8.44 36.77
N THR A 776 -12.62 7.58 36.66
CA THR A 776 -12.46 6.13 36.92
C THR A 776 -11.75 5.44 35.73
N PRO A 777 -11.10 4.26 35.95
CA PRO A 777 -10.41 3.54 34.87
C PRO A 777 -11.29 3.21 33.67
N TRP A 778 -12.56 2.83 33.86
CA TRP A 778 -13.47 2.53 32.74
C TRP A 778 -13.88 3.79 31.98
N LEU A 779 -14.09 4.92 32.67
CA LEU A 779 -14.39 6.21 32.05
C LEU A 779 -13.18 6.72 31.24
N ALA A 780 -11.97 6.51 31.74
CA ALA A 780 -10.73 6.79 31.02
C ALA A 780 -10.64 6.01 29.70
N ALA A 781 -11.02 4.73 29.72
CA ALA A 781 -11.05 3.87 28.53
C ALA A 781 -12.10 4.32 27.51
N ALA A 782 -13.31 4.63 27.97
CA ALA A 782 -14.39 5.11 27.13
C ALA A 782 -14.02 6.45 26.46
N ALA A 783 -13.46 7.39 27.21
CA ALA A 783 -13.01 8.69 26.71
C ALA A 783 -11.86 8.54 25.69
N MET A 784 -10.88 7.68 25.97
CA MET A 784 -9.78 7.37 25.06
C MET A 784 -10.27 6.76 23.74
N SER A 785 -11.19 5.79 23.80
CA SER A 785 -11.77 5.14 22.62
C SER A 785 -12.59 6.13 21.79
N SER A 786 -13.34 7.02 22.44
CA SER A 786 -14.11 8.09 21.80
C SER A 786 -13.20 9.09 21.08
N SER A 787 -12.05 9.47 21.68
CA SER A 787 -11.05 10.33 21.05
C SER A 787 -10.49 9.70 19.75
N SER A 788 -10.17 8.41 19.77
CA SER A 788 -9.68 7.69 18.59
C SER A 788 -10.74 7.60 17.50
N LEU A 789 -12.01 7.37 17.87
CA LEU A 789 -13.13 7.36 16.94
C LEU A 789 -13.36 8.73 16.29
N LEU A 790 -13.28 9.82 17.06
CA LEU A 790 -13.39 11.19 16.55
C LEU A 790 -12.32 11.50 15.50
N VAL A 791 -11.06 11.12 15.75
CA VAL A 791 -9.95 11.27 14.79
C VAL A 791 -10.23 10.48 13.51
N MET A 792 -10.75 9.26 13.62
CA MET A 792 -11.12 8.44 12.46
C MET A 792 -12.26 9.06 11.67
N VAL A 793 -13.34 9.48 12.32
CA VAL A 793 -14.49 10.14 11.67
C VAL A 793 -14.07 11.44 10.99
N ASN A 794 -13.20 12.24 11.63
CA ASN A 794 -12.66 13.46 11.01
C ASN A 794 -11.83 13.13 9.76
N SER A 795 -11.05 12.05 9.77
CA SER A 795 -10.28 11.60 8.61
C SER A 795 -11.19 11.17 7.44
N LEU A 796 -12.33 10.53 7.73
CA LEU A 796 -13.31 10.11 6.73
C LEU A 796 -14.00 11.28 6.00
N ARG A 797 -13.95 12.50 6.53
CA ARG A 797 -14.47 13.69 5.85
C ARG A 797 -13.78 13.97 4.52
N LEU A 798 -12.54 13.50 4.35
CA LEU A 798 -11.84 13.54 3.06
C LEU A 798 -12.56 12.78 1.94
N HIS A 799 -13.41 11.79 2.27
CA HIS A 799 -14.18 11.03 1.28
C HIS A 799 -15.44 11.77 0.79
N ARG A 800 -16.09 12.57 1.64
CA ARG A 800 -17.42 13.11 1.37
C ARG A 800 -17.46 14.31 0.41
N GLU A 801 -16.37 15.04 0.23
CA GLU A 801 -16.31 16.30 -0.52
C GLU A 801 -16.03 16.13 -2.03
N ALA A 802 -16.22 14.95 -2.60
CA ALA A 802 -16.05 14.72 -4.05
C ALA A 802 -17.23 15.21 -4.92
N LYS A 803 -18.22 15.89 -4.34
CA LYS A 803 -19.44 16.37 -5.04
C LYS A 803 -19.52 17.89 -5.26
N GLN A 804 -18.44 18.64 -4.98
CA GLN A 804 -18.42 20.10 -5.26
C GLN A 804 -17.27 20.46 -6.20
#